data_ac4d666c58a3935926afeae279026dd7
#
_entry.id   ac4d666c58a3935926afeae279026dd7
#
_cell.length_a   1.000
_cell.length_b   1.000
_cell.length_c   1.000
_cell.angle_alpha   90.00
_cell.angle_beta   90.00
_cell.angle_gamma   90.00
#
_symmetry.space_group_name_H-M   'P 1'
#
loop_
_entity.id
_entity.type
_entity.pdbx_description
1 polymer ?
#
loop_
_entity_poly.entity_id
_entity_poly.type
_entity_poly.pdbx_seq_one_letter_code
_entity_poly.pdbx_strand_id
1 'polypeptide(L)'
;PEPLSSVTALAMLEETLLLGGVSETGLALVRLTPEGRSEELPLPGSTEYLYALCPDGAGGAWLLCGSLPKGYFDAFGNFRFLSQEPEGKLALAHYDAAFALQEIVLLQTLYTDRFFQLRRLDGGFCMMSASLLVRLDETGAETARQSLDAKDGWSFAAMQETDGVLYALTRNFYEIELPELRKFTPDTLSALESDVCTSEITGLGLRADGRLLMGNSEELFAYDTGSGETETLVRWQEIGANVLTEQPWELEDGYLLFSPGDTSLQRLRRVPGQAPVRTVLTLAVVCDNTPFGAFTQMLQDFNLNQDAYRIDWTLYTDSQYADGEPVDLLRTELIAGRGPDLFAFYTNGYNPVPLAAEDVCADLLPLVGGAITRDTLLPGLFDLMQSDGALYQLPLTVSVDTLIAPSRLIPQPGVTFAEFEQARSQMPDGWVPIDSWNTPDNLFSFCVPFCIGAYTSRDAGTCDFETQGFYDCLAWCKAWGGDGSTPDAPETTLVKLTSIRGIDQLAGQSEYIAQNWFDEPGYTYAGFPTESGSGSAYQVLSSLGLGQQCSDLDGARAFFEFCFSYSQDGELPANFQRLQSELTAYQTAAPDGAENTVSEADAAQFYDLLDSITVLEGPDGALAEIIKEEAAAYFAGSMTAEQAAQNIQSRASIYLQEHRRA
;
A
#
# COMPACT_ATOMS: atom_id res chain seq x y z
N PRO A 1 -23.88 23.39 2.51
CA PRO A 1 -24.28 22.13 1.93
C PRO A 1 -23.46 21.01 2.56
N GLU A 2 -24.06 19.87 2.70
CA GLU A 2 -23.41 18.67 3.19
C GLU A 2 -22.24 18.30 2.28
N PRO A 3 -21.11 17.82 2.81
CA PRO A 3 -19.98 17.42 2.00
C PRO A 3 -20.39 16.31 1.04
N LEU A 4 -19.81 16.28 -0.17
CA LEU A 4 -19.98 15.17 -1.10
C LEU A 4 -19.28 13.95 -0.50
N SER A 5 -19.97 12.83 -0.43
CA SER A 5 -19.40 11.54 -0.01
C SER A 5 -18.52 10.93 -1.11
N SER A 6 -18.72 11.35 -2.36
CA SER A 6 -17.85 11.01 -3.48
C SER A 6 -17.89 12.11 -4.53
N VAL A 7 -16.74 12.35 -5.19
CA VAL A 7 -16.62 13.29 -6.31
C VAL A 7 -16.38 12.49 -7.58
N THR A 8 -17.22 12.68 -8.60
CA THR A 8 -17.11 11.97 -9.87
C THR A 8 -16.79 12.88 -11.04
N ALA A 9 -17.06 14.19 -10.91
CA ALA A 9 -16.81 15.20 -11.92
C ALA A 9 -16.27 16.46 -11.27
N LEU A 10 -15.25 17.07 -11.84
CA LEU A 10 -14.75 18.35 -11.35
C LEU A 10 -14.19 19.22 -12.47
N ALA A 11 -14.27 20.53 -12.28
CA ALA A 11 -13.66 21.52 -13.14
C ALA A 11 -13.28 22.79 -12.37
N MET A 12 -12.14 23.37 -12.73
CA MET A 12 -11.73 24.68 -12.26
C MET A 12 -12.16 25.75 -13.27
N LEU A 13 -12.83 26.78 -12.79
CA LEU A 13 -13.28 27.95 -13.55
C LEU A 13 -12.67 29.19 -12.92
N GLU A 14 -11.57 29.70 -13.47
CA GLU A 14 -10.78 30.77 -12.87
C GLU A 14 -10.41 30.44 -11.40
N GLU A 15 -11.12 31.03 -10.44
CA GLU A 15 -10.93 30.76 -9.00
C GLU A 15 -12.07 29.95 -8.37
N THR A 16 -13.05 29.51 -9.14
CA THR A 16 -14.22 28.78 -8.67
C THR A 16 -14.09 27.30 -9.05
N LEU A 17 -14.32 26.40 -8.11
CA LEU A 17 -14.33 24.95 -8.34
C LEU A 17 -15.77 24.45 -8.46
N LEU A 18 -16.05 23.69 -9.51
CA LEU A 18 -17.28 22.91 -9.64
C LEU A 18 -17.00 21.45 -9.31
N LEU A 19 -17.83 20.89 -8.43
CA LEU A 19 -17.78 19.52 -7.98
C LEU A 19 -19.11 18.84 -8.25
N GLY A 20 -19.08 17.75 -8.99
CA GLY A 20 -20.23 16.87 -9.19
C GLY A 20 -20.01 15.55 -8.47
N GLY A 21 -21.02 15.05 -7.74
CA GLY A 21 -20.85 13.80 -7.02
C GLY A 21 -22.10 13.35 -6.27
N VAL A 22 -21.91 12.55 -5.24
CA VAL A 22 -23.00 12.04 -4.38
C VAL A 22 -22.89 12.69 -3.00
N SER A 23 -24.02 13.20 -2.50
CA SER A 23 -24.20 13.64 -1.12
C SER A 23 -25.12 12.68 -0.36
N GLU A 24 -25.35 12.92 0.92
CA GLU A 24 -26.33 12.12 1.71
C GLU A 24 -27.76 12.17 1.14
N THR A 25 -28.09 13.24 0.43
CA THR A 25 -29.42 13.44 -0.17
C THR A 25 -29.53 12.96 -1.63
N GLY A 26 -28.44 12.53 -2.25
CA GLY A 26 -28.35 12.05 -3.62
C GLY A 26 -27.32 12.78 -4.47
N LEU A 27 -27.50 12.76 -5.80
CA LEU A 27 -26.59 13.46 -6.72
C LEU A 27 -26.64 14.98 -6.49
N ALA A 28 -25.48 15.60 -6.43
CA ALA A 28 -25.33 17.04 -6.29
C ALA A 28 -24.25 17.59 -7.20
N LEU A 29 -24.50 18.78 -7.75
CA LEU A 29 -23.50 19.63 -8.40
C LEU A 29 -23.27 20.84 -7.51
N VAL A 30 -22.05 21.04 -7.03
CA VAL A 30 -21.72 22.05 -6.04
C VAL A 30 -20.69 23.01 -6.59
N ARG A 31 -20.97 24.29 -6.45
CA ARG A 31 -20.01 25.38 -6.68
C ARG A 31 -19.30 25.71 -5.37
N LEU A 32 -17.98 25.70 -5.39
CA LEU A 32 -17.14 26.11 -4.26
C LEU A 32 -16.33 27.35 -4.62
N THR A 33 -16.54 28.44 -3.88
CA THR A 33 -15.78 29.68 -4.08
C THR A 33 -14.44 29.66 -3.32
N PRO A 34 -13.48 30.56 -3.66
CA PRO A 34 -12.19 30.65 -2.98
C PRO A 34 -12.30 30.89 -1.46
N GLU A 35 -13.39 31.54 -1.01
CA GLU A 35 -13.67 31.78 0.42
C GLU A 35 -14.28 30.55 1.14
N GLY A 36 -14.40 29.41 0.44
CA GLY A 36 -14.98 28.18 0.99
C GLY A 36 -16.51 28.19 1.09
N ARG A 37 -17.19 29.10 0.39
CA ARG A 37 -18.65 29.07 0.29
C ARG A 37 -19.07 28.07 -0.76
N SER A 38 -20.05 27.25 -0.42
CA SER A 38 -20.62 26.26 -1.32
C SER A 38 -22.06 26.57 -1.66
N GLU A 39 -22.44 26.34 -2.91
CA GLU A 39 -23.77 26.52 -3.45
C GLU A 39 -24.13 25.32 -4.32
N GLU A 40 -25.29 24.72 -4.09
CA GLU A 40 -25.79 23.63 -4.91
C GLU A 40 -26.45 24.18 -6.17
N LEU A 41 -26.11 23.62 -7.32
CA LEU A 41 -26.62 24.02 -8.63
C LEU A 41 -27.69 23.05 -9.13
N PRO A 42 -28.67 23.52 -9.93
CA PRO A 42 -29.71 22.67 -10.47
C PRO A 42 -29.13 21.64 -11.45
N LEU A 43 -29.58 20.39 -11.33
CA LEU A 43 -29.25 19.31 -12.26
C LEU A 43 -30.32 19.15 -13.35
N PRO A 44 -29.96 18.63 -14.55
CA PRO A 44 -30.94 18.22 -15.56
C PRO A 44 -31.84 17.11 -15.01
N GLY A 45 -33.16 17.19 -15.24
CA GLY A 45 -34.19 16.42 -14.56
C GLY A 45 -34.20 14.89 -14.76
N SER A 46 -33.29 14.31 -15.55
CA SER A 46 -33.17 12.86 -15.77
C SER A 46 -31.76 12.34 -15.52
N THR A 47 -30.97 13.07 -14.74
CA THR A 47 -29.57 12.72 -14.44
C THR A 47 -29.53 11.66 -13.33
N GLU A 48 -28.89 10.54 -13.63
CA GLU A 48 -28.62 9.46 -12.68
C GLU A 48 -27.13 9.41 -12.27
N TYR A 49 -26.25 10.05 -13.07
CA TYR A 49 -24.81 10.10 -12.83
C TYR A 49 -24.16 11.34 -13.45
N LEU A 50 -23.15 11.87 -12.77
CA LEU A 50 -22.31 12.99 -13.22
C LEU A 50 -20.96 12.44 -13.64
N TYR A 51 -20.62 12.56 -14.92
CA TYR A 51 -19.44 11.92 -15.50
C TYR A 51 -18.20 12.82 -15.49
N ALA A 52 -18.33 14.01 -16.04
CA ALA A 52 -17.21 14.95 -16.20
C ALA A 52 -17.69 16.39 -16.36
N LEU A 53 -16.82 17.33 -16.02
CA LEU A 53 -17.02 18.77 -16.17
C LEU A 53 -15.88 19.38 -16.99
N CYS A 54 -16.16 20.42 -17.76
CA CYS A 54 -15.13 21.27 -18.34
C CYS A 54 -15.59 22.74 -18.41
N PRO A 55 -14.66 23.70 -18.34
CA PRO A 55 -14.96 25.11 -18.60
C PRO A 55 -15.49 25.33 -20.02
N ASP A 56 -16.38 26.32 -20.20
CA ASP A 56 -16.88 26.73 -21.51
C ASP A 56 -15.99 27.81 -22.20
N GLY A 57 -15.02 28.35 -21.46
CA GLY A 57 -14.15 29.44 -21.90
C GLY A 57 -14.76 30.84 -21.75
N ALA A 58 -16.00 30.96 -21.26
CA ALA A 58 -16.72 32.20 -21.06
C ALA A 58 -17.17 32.45 -19.61
N GLY A 59 -16.60 31.68 -18.67
CA GLY A 59 -16.90 31.72 -17.23
C GLY A 59 -17.99 30.75 -16.80
N GLY A 60 -18.56 29.99 -17.71
CA GLY A 60 -19.49 28.91 -17.46
C GLY A 60 -18.87 27.52 -17.64
N ALA A 61 -19.70 26.47 -17.62
CA ALA A 61 -19.23 25.09 -17.69
C ALA A 61 -20.16 24.18 -18.50
N TRP A 62 -19.56 23.12 -19.04
CA TRP A 62 -20.26 21.98 -19.60
C TRP A 62 -20.14 20.78 -18.65
N LEU A 63 -21.27 20.14 -18.40
CA LEU A 63 -21.39 18.90 -17.59
C LEU A 63 -21.77 17.74 -18.51
N LEU A 64 -20.98 16.69 -18.55
CA LEU A 64 -21.37 15.41 -19.11
C LEU A 64 -22.11 14.62 -18.02
N CYS A 65 -23.38 14.33 -18.28
CA CYS A 65 -24.27 13.63 -17.35
C CYS A 65 -25.19 12.65 -18.08
N GLY A 66 -25.90 11.80 -17.36
CA GLY A 66 -26.84 10.87 -17.98
C GLY A 66 -27.21 9.70 -17.08
N SER A 67 -27.59 8.58 -17.69
CA SER A 67 -27.89 7.33 -16.98
C SER A 67 -26.62 6.55 -16.69
N LEU A 68 -26.63 5.83 -15.57
CA LEU A 68 -25.55 4.91 -15.21
C LEU A 68 -25.66 3.63 -16.04
N PRO A 69 -24.56 3.14 -16.63
CA PRO A 69 -24.56 1.79 -17.21
C PRO A 69 -24.89 0.77 -16.12
N LYS A 70 -25.80 -0.16 -16.38
CA LYS A 70 -26.11 -1.23 -15.42
C LYS A 70 -24.90 -2.14 -15.24
N GLY A 71 -24.41 -2.26 -14.02
CA GLY A 71 -23.25 -3.07 -13.67
C GLY A 71 -23.14 -3.28 -12.17
N TYR A 72 -22.09 -3.95 -11.75
CA TYR A 72 -21.73 -4.15 -10.36
C TYR A 72 -20.21 -4.00 -10.20
N PHE A 73 -19.77 -3.68 -8.98
CA PHE A 73 -18.36 -3.75 -8.64
C PHE A 73 -18.01 -5.18 -8.24
N ASP A 74 -16.96 -5.75 -8.84
CA ASP A 74 -16.47 -7.06 -8.40
C ASP A 74 -15.72 -6.95 -7.04
N ALA A 75 -15.29 -8.09 -6.51
CA ALA A 75 -14.59 -8.15 -5.22
C ALA A 75 -13.26 -7.36 -5.19
N PHE A 76 -12.74 -6.96 -6.34
CA PHE A 76 -11.53 -6.16 -6.50
C PHE A 76 -11.81 -4.68 -6.77
N GLY A 77 -13.08 -4.25 -6.67
CA GLY A 77 -13.48 -2.86 -6.93
C GLY A 77 -13.61 -2.49 -8.41
N ASN A 78 -13.47 -3.44 -9.34
CA ASN A 78 -13.64 -3.17 -10.77
C ASN A 78 -15.11 -3.17 -11.16
N PHE A 79 -15.53 -2.16 -11.93
CA PHE A 79 -16.90 -2.09 -12.43
C PHE A 79 -17.09 -3.11 -13.58
N ARG A 80 -18.07 -4.02 -13.41
CA ARG A 80 -18.46 -5.04 -14.39
C ARG A 80 -19.85 -4.74 -14.94
N PHE A 81 -19.98 -4.63 -16.24
CA PHE A 81 -21.25 -4.40 -16.90
C PHE A 81 -22.13 -5.66 -16.90
N LEU A 82 -23.41 -5.51 -16.60
CA LEU A 82 -24.39 -6.61 -16.62
C LEU A 82 -24.91 -6.93 -18.02
N SER A 83 -24.78 -6.02 -18.99
CA SER A 83 -25.19 -6.26 -20.39
C SER A 83 -24.20 -5.67 -21.39
N GLN A 84 -24.11 -6.28 -22.56
CA GLN A 84 -23.34 -5.76 -23.70
C GLN A 84 -24.13 -4.75 -24.54
N GLU A 85 -25.39 -4.48 -24.18
CA GLU A 85 -26.21 -3.51 -24.88
C GLU A 85 -26.12 -2.13 -24.22
N PRO A 86 -25.84 -1.07 -24.99
CA PRO A 86 -25.76 0.29 -24.49
C PRO A 86 -27.17 0.76 -24.04
N GLU A 87 -27.39 0.90 -22.73
CA GLU A 87 -28.65 1.38 -22.17
C GLU A 87 -28.60 2.87 -21.75
N GLY A 88 -27.41 3.50 -21.78
CA GLY A 88 -27.17 4.83 -21.24
C GLY A 88 -27.34 5.96 -22.27
N LYS A 89 -28.24 6.90 -22.01
CA LYS A 89 -28.31 8.17 -22.73
C LYS A 89 -27.44 9.19 -22.00
N LEU A 90 -26.43 9.71 -22.69
CA LEU A 90 -25.59 10.78 -22.19
C LEU A 90 -26.07 12.12 -22.73
N ALA A 91 -25.83 13.19 -21.98
CA ALA A 91 -26.13 14.56 -22.35
C ALA A 91 -24.99 15.50 -21.93
N LEU A 92 -24.80 16.56 -22.68
CA LEU A 92 -24.00 17.71 -22.30
C LEU A 92 -24.95 18.81 -21.83
N ALA A 93 -24.80 19.24 -20.58
CA ALA A 93 -25.59 20.33 -20.00
C ALA A 93 -24.70 21.58 -19.88
N HIS A 94 -25.14 22.70 -20.44
CA HIS A 94 -24.42 23.96 -20.40
C HIS A 94 -24.94 24.87 -19.29
N TYR A 95 -24.03 25.35 -18.48
CA TYR A 95 -24.25 26.37 -17.45
C TYR A 95 -23.49 27.65 -17.85
N ASP A 96 -24.17 28.78 -17.84
CA ASP A 96 -23.56 30.07 -18.12
C ASP A 96 -22.67 30.59 -16.97
N ALA A 97 -22.07 31.76 -17.12
CA ALA A 97 -21.24 32.40 -16.10
C ALA A 97 -21.98 32.73 -14.78
N ALA A 98 -23.32 32.79 -14.80
CA ALA A 98 -24.15 32.87 -13.60
C ALA A 98 -24.55 31.52 -13.04
N PHE A 99 -24.04 30.42 -13.61
CA PHE A 99 -24.38 29.02 -13.27
C PHE A 99 -25.86 28.66 -13.45
N ALA A 100 -26.53 29.34 -14.34
CA ALA A 100 -27.88 29.00 -14.78
C ALA A 100 -27.80 27.98 -15.92
N LEU A 101 -28.57 26.88 -15.81
CA LEU A 101 -28.69 25.87 -16.86
C LEU A 101 -29.33 26.49 -18.12
N GLN A 102 -28.61 26.51 -19.23
CA GLN A 102 -29.02 27.15 -20.48
C GLN A 102 -29.56 26.16 -21.50
N GLU A 103 -28.83 25.08 -21.75
CA GLU A 103 -29.22 24.10 -22.76
C GLU A 103 -28.77 22.67 -22.36
N ILE A 104 -29.39 21.69 -23.00
CA ILE A 104 -29.05 20.26 -22.86
C ILE A 104 -28.94 19.69 -24.27
N VAL A 105 -27.76 19.19 -24.62
CA VAL A 105 -27.47 18.51 -25.87
C VAL A 105 -27.44 17.02 -25.63
N LEU A 106 -28.41 16.25 -26.15
CA LEU A 106 -28.43 14.80 -26.06
C LEU A 106 -27.43 14.20 -27.03
N LEU A 107 -26.57 13.30 -26.55
CA LEU A 107 -25.65 12.57 -27.40
C LEU A 107 -26.40 11.57 -28.28
N GLN A 108 -26.01 11.50 -29.54
CA GLN A 108 -26.70 10.65 -30.54
C GLN A 108 -26.24 9.19 -30.45
N THR A 109 -24.99 8.97 -30.02
CA THR A 109 -24.42 7.63 -29.86
C THR A 109 -24.65 7.13 -28.43
N LEU A 110 -24.97 5.85 -28.27
CA LEU A 110 -25.05 5.18 -26.99
C LEU A 110 -23.68 4.61 -26.64
N TYR A 111 -23.24 4.83 -25.40
CA TYR A 111 -21.96 4.37 -24.89
C TYR A 111 -22.13 3.43 -23.72
N THR A 112 -21.25 2.45 -23.62
CA THR A 112 -21.12 1.54 -22.46
C THR A 112 -20.01 1.97 -21.52
N ASP A 113 -19.12 2.85 -21.98
CA ASP A 113 -17.96 3.31 -21.24
C ASP A 113 -18.33 4.33 -20.17
N ARG A 114 -17.59 4.31 -19.05
CA ARG A 114 -17.64 5.33 -18.02
C ARG A 114 -16.63 6.43 -18.37
N PHE A 115 -17.13 7.54 -18.90
CA PHE A 115 -16.32 8.72 -19.17
C PHE A 115 -16.00 9.45 -17.85
N PHE A 116 -14.76 9.92 -17.70
CA PHE A 116 -14.33 10.65 -16.50
C PHE A 116 -13.62 11.97 -16.81
N GLN A 117 -13.37 12.27 -18.09
CA GLN A 117 -12.89 13.58 -18.50
C GLN A 117 -13.66 14.09 -19.72
N LEU A 118 -13.85 15.41 -19.74
CA LEU A 118 -14.46 16.18 -20.83
C LEU A 118 -13.56 17.39 -21.11
N ARG A 119 -13.34 17.71 -22.38
CA ARG A 119 -12.64 18.92 -22.81
C ARG A 119 -13.43 19.61 -23.90
N ARG A 120 -13.54 20.93 -23.78
CA ARG A 120 -14.02 21.79 -24.85
C ARG A 120 -12.89 21.99 -25.86
N LEU A 121 -13.13 21.70 -27.13
CA LEU A 121 -12.20 21.89 -28.24
C LEU A 121 -12.87 22.80 -29.27
N ASP A 122 -12.09 23.34 -30.20
CA ASP A 122 -12.66 24.10 -31.31
C ASP A 122 -13.69 23.27 -32.08
N GLY A 123 -14.93 23.81 -32.21
CA GLY A 123 -16.04 23.14 -32.89
C GLY A 123 -16.61 21.91 -32.19
N GLY A 124 -16.44 21.73 -30.86
CA GLY A 124 -17.12 20.66 -30.11
C GLY A 124 -16.38 20.20 -28.88
N PHE A 125 -16.38 18.87 -28.61
CA PHE A 125 -15.89 18.31 -27.35
C PHE A 125 -15.05 17.06 -27.58
N CYS A 126 -14.17 16.75 -26.64
CA CYS A 126 -13.56 15.44 -26.51
C CYS A 126 -13.93 14.84 -25.16
N MET A 127 -14.39 13.59 -25.17
CA MET A 127 -14.68 12.78 -23.96
C MET A 127 -13.65 11.67 -23.85
N MET A 128 -13.27 11.32 -22.63
CA MET A 128 -12.32 10.25 -22.35
C MET A 128 -12.88 9.26 -21.32
N SER A 129 -12.80 7.98 -21.64
CA SER A 129 -12.92 6.85 -20.70
C SER A 129 -11.57 6.14 -20.60
N ALA A 130 -11.49 5.09 -19.78
CA ALA A 130 -10.29 4.27 -19.67
C ALA A 130 -9.84 3.65 -21.01
N SER A 131 -10.79 3.31 -21.88
CA SER A 131 -10.52 2.60 -23.14
C SER A 131 -10.76 3.46 -24.41
N LEU A 132 -11.38 4.64 -24.26
CA LEU A 132 -11.94 5.34 -25.40
C LEU A 132 -11.76 6.86 -25.34
N LEU A 133 -11.30 7.46 -26.43
CA LEU A 133 -11.40 8.89 -26.74
C LEU A 133 -12.49 9.08 -27.80
N VAL A 134 -13.38 10.04 -27.60
CA VAL A 134 -14.48 10.36 -28.53
C VAL A 134 -14.52 11.85 -28.81
N ARG A 135 -14.47 12.20 -30.08
CA ARG A 135 -14.67 13.58 -30.56
C ARG A 135 -16.14 13.78 -30.91
N LEU A 136 -16.73 14.83 -30.36
CA LEU A 136 -18.10 15.26 -30.66
C LEU A 136 -18.08 16.64 -31.31
N ASP A 137 -19.01 16.89 -32.22
CA ASP A 137 -19.31 18.25 -32.67
C ASP A 137 -20.22 18.99 -31.66
N GLU A 138 -20.56 20.25 -31.95
CA GLU A 138 -21.41 21.07 -31.08
C GLU A 138 -22.85 20.54 -30.95
N THR A 139 -23.29 19.66 -31.85
CA THR A 139 -24.61 19.03 -31.79
C THR A 139 -24.63 17.72 -30.99
N GLY A 140 -23.48 17.32 -30.44
CA GLY A 140 -23.33 16.06 -29.73
C GLY A 140 -23.20 14.83 -30.65
N ALA A 141 -22.97 15.05 -31.95
CA ALA A 141 -22.73 13.96 -32.88
C ALA A 141 -21.24 13.55 -32.83
N GLU A 142 -20.98 12.23 -32.81
CA GLU A 142 -19.63 11.68 -32.88
C GLU A 142 -19.02 11.92 -34.25
N THR A 143 -17.82 12.53 -34.28
CA THR A 143 -17.06 12.79 -35.49
C THR A 143 -15.79 12.00 -35.64
N ALA A 144 -15.20 11.56 -34.52
CA ALA A 144 -14.03 10.69 -34.50
C ALA A 144 -13.96 9.86 -33.21
N ARG A 145 -13.23 8.76 -33.26
CA ARG A 145 -13.03 7.84 -32.14
C ARG A 145 -11.63 7.24 -32.18
N GLN A 146 -11.03 7.09 -31.01
CA GLN A 146 -9.81 6.33 -30.79
C GLN A 146 -10.01 5.38 -29.62
N SER A 147 -9.65 4.10 -29.78
CA SER A 147 -9.76 3.08 -28.71
C SER A 147 -8.41 2.46 -28.42
N LEU A 148 -8.23 2.06 -27.15
CA LEU A 148 -7.16 1.16 -26.71
C LEU A 148 -7.68 -0.27 -26.66
N ASP A 149 -6.84 -1.24 -26.96
CA ASP A 149 -7.19 -2.65 -26.77
C ASP A 149 -7.01 -2.99 -25.28
N ALA A 150 -8.12 -3.32 -24.61
CA ALA A 150 -8.10 -3.70 -23.19
C ALA A 150 -7.26 -4.95 -22.89
N LYS A 151 -6.91 -5.75 -23.91
CA LYS A 151 -6.07 -6.94 -23.76
C LYS A 151 -4.61 -6.60 -23.54
N ASP A 152 -4.17 -5.43 -24.00
CA ASP A 152 -2.79 -4.97 -23.88
C ASP A 152 -2.53 -4.27 -22.53
N GLY A 153 -3.54 -4.18 -21.63
CA GLY A 153 -3.40 -3.58 -20.30
C GLY A 153 -3.34 -2.05 -20.27
N TRP A 154 -3.29 -1.39 -21.41
CA TRP A 154 -3.24 0.07 -21.51
C TRP A 154 -4.58 0.73 -21.25
N SER A 155 -4.53 1.85 -20.53
CA SER A 155 -5.71 2.65 -20.19
C SER A 155 -5.37 4.15 -20.31
N PHE A 156 -6.33 4.94 -20.80
CA PHE A 156 -6.26 6.40 -20.72
C PHE A 156 -6.46 6.84 -19.26
N ALA A 157 -5.64 7.79 -18.81
CA ALA A 157 -5.67 8.31 -17.44
C ALA A 157 -6.01 9.80 -17.38
N ALA A 158 -5.48 10.63 -18.29
CA ALA A 158 -5.74 12.05 -18.32
C ALA A 158 -5.58 12.61 -19.75
N MET A 159 -6.23 13.75 -20.07
CA MET A 159 -6.04 14.43 -21.33
C MET A 159 -5.96 15.94 -21.17
N GLN A 160 -5.14 16.59 -22.01
CA GLN A 160 -5.03 18.05 -22.15
C GLN A 160 -4.82 18.41 -23.61
N GLU A 161 -5.29 19.60 -23.99
CA GLU A 161 -5.03 20.17 -25.30
C GLU A 161 -4.18 21.43 -25.15
N THR A 162 -3.10 21.51 -25.91
CA THR A 162 -2.26 22.69 -26.02
C THR A 162 -1.58 22.72 -27.40
N ASP A 163 -1.34 23.90 -27.95
CA ASP A 163 -0.68 24.15 -29.25
C ASP A 163 -1.28 23.35 -30.42
N GLY A 164 -2.61 23.09 -30.39
CA GLY A 164 -3.31 22.33 -31.43
C GLY A 164 -3.01 20.83 -31.42
N VAL A 165 -2.55 20.31 -30.31
CA VAL A 165 -2.32 18.87 -30.08
C VAL A 165 -3.09 18.41 -28.85
N LEU A 166 -3.82 17.31 -28.96
CA LEU A 166 -4.45 16.64 -27.83
C LEU A 166 -3.46 15.61 -27.25
N TYR A 167 -3.03 15.84 -26.04
CA TYR A 167 -2.18 14.94 -25.27
C TYR A 167 -3.06 14.05 -24.38
N ALA A 168 -2.82 12.74 -24.45
CA ALA A 168 -3.49 11.77 -23.60
C ALA A 168 -2.44 10.91 -22.87
N LEU A 169 -2.43 10.99 -21.55
CA LEU A 169 -1.62 10.14 -20.71
C LEU A 169 -2.23 8.72 -20.70
N THR A 170 -1.42 7.71 -20.99
CA THR A 170 -1.81 6.30 -20.89
C THR A 170 -0.92 5.55 -19.93
N ARG A 171 -1.50 4.57 -19.22
CA ARG A 171 -0.81 3.71 -18.25
C ARG A 171 -1.09 2.26 -18.54
N ASN A 172 -0.10 1.39 -18.31
CA ASN A 172 -0.27 -0.06 -18.35
C ASN A 172 -0.48 -0.61 -16.93
N PHE A 173 -1.56 -1.39 -16.72
CA PHE A 173 -1.88 -1.99 -15.42
C PHE A 173 -1.35 -3.42 -15.24
N TYR A 174 -0.94 -4.08 -16.32
CA TYR A 174 -0.49 -5.48 -16.28
C TYR A 174 1.02 -5.62 -16.35
N GLU A 175 1.72 -4.64 -16.90
CA GLU A 175 3.17 -4.63 -17.05
C GLU A 175 3.75 -3.39 -16.36
N ILE A 176 4.96 -3.52 -15.84
CA ILE A 176 5.69 -2.41 -15.22
C ILE A 176 6.30 -1.58 -16.36
N GLU A 177 5.45 -1.00 -17.19
CA GLU A 177 5.85 -0.12 -18.27
C GLU A 177 5.60 1.34 -17.87
N LEU A 178 6.54 2.21 -18.24
CA LEU A 178 6.38 3.65 -18.00
C LEU A 178 5.18 4.19 -18.78
N PRO A 179 4.47 5.19 -18.25
CA PRO A 179 3.38 5.84 -18.93
C PRO A 179 3.80 6.42 -20.29
N GLU A 180 2.87 6.44 -21.24
CA GLU A 180 3.06 7.12 -22.53
C GLU A 180 2.21 8.39 -22.59
N LEU A 181 2.81 9.46 -23.08
CA LEU A 181 2.09 10.67 -23.46
C LEU A 181 1.74 10.58 -24.96
N ARG A 182 0.56 10.01 -25.23
CA ARG A 182 0.06 9.85 -26.61
C ARG A 182 -0.46 11.17 -27.15
N LYS A 183 -0.17 11.42 -28.43
CA LYS A 183 -0.51 12.65 -29.11
C LYS A 183 -1.52 12.39 -30.22
N PHE A 184 -2.52 13.27 -30.33
CA PHE A 184 -3.56 13.18 -31.33
C PHE A 184 -3.85 14.55 -31.94
N THR A 185 -4.30 14.54 -33.21
CA THR A 185 -4.91 15.74 -33.78
C THR A 185 -6.28 15.96 -33.11
N PRO A 186 -6.62 17.19 -32.65
CA PRO A 186 -7.86 17.43 -31.91
C PRO A 186 -9.14 17.16 -32.72
N ASP A 187 -9.11 17.39 -34.04
CA ASP A 187 -10.29 17.29 -34.89
C ASP A 187 -10.64 15.84 -35.30
N THR A 188 -9.63 15.03 -35.59
CA THR A 188 -9.82 13.70 -36.18
C THR A 188 -9.36 12.56 -35.26
N LEU A 189 -8.78 12.90 -34.11
CA LEU A 189 -8.12 11.95 -33.20
C LEU A 189 -7.09 11.04 -33.90
N SER A 190 -6.50 11.54 -35.00
CA SER A 190 -5.43 10.80 -35.69
C SER A 190 -4.18 10.79 -34.82
N ALA A 191 -3.63 9.60 -34.58
CA ALA A 191 -2.44 9.43 -33.75
C ALA A 191 -1.22 10.11 -34.40
N LEU A 192 -0.45 10.80 -33.58
CA LEU A 192 0.86 11.38 -33.86
C LEU A 192 1.95 10.56 -33.16
N GLU A 193 3.22 10.95 -33.33
CA GLU A 193 4.32 10.31 -32.59
C GLU A 193 4.16 10.55 -31.07
N SER A 194 4.21 9.47 -30.27
CA SER A 194 4.03 9.50 -28.81
C SER A 194 5.38 9.64 -28.12
N ASP A 195 5.37 10.22 -26.91
CA ASP A 195 6.53 10.29 -26.03
C ASP A 195 6.39 9.28 -24.89
N VAL A 196 7.44 8.49 -24.62
CA VAL A 196 7.52 7.66 -23.42
C VAL A 196 7.96 8.55 -22.26
N CYS A 197 7.23 8.53 -21.17
CA CYS A 197 7.59 9.29 -19.98
C CYS A 197 8.84 8.70 -19.32
N THR A 198 9.65 9.56 -18.70
CA THR A 198 10.88 9.13 -18.02
C THR A 198 10.63 8.72 -16.56
N SER A 199 9.43 8.93 -16.06
CA SER A 199 8.99 8.58 -14.72
C SER A 199 7.50 8.22 -14.73
N GLU A 200 7.04 7.63 -13.64
CA GLU A 200 5.62 7.34 -13.44
C GLU A 200 4.82 8.64 -13.25
N ILE A 201 4.04 9.03 -14.25
CA ILE A 201 3.22 10.24 -14.21
C ILE A 201 1.84 9.90 -13.65
N THR A 202 1.44 10.62 -12.60
CA THR A 202 0.15 10.42 -11.93
C THR A 202 -0.91 11.45 -12.32
N GLY A 203 -0.51 12.62 -12.81
CA GLY A 203 -1.44 13.68 -13.16
C GLY A 203 -1.03 14.52 -14.35
N LEU A 204 -2.03 15.07 -15.05
CA LEU A 204 -1.85 15.92 -16.22
C LEU A 204 -2.77 17.15 -16.14
N GLY A 205 -2.18 18.33 -16.14
CA GLY A 205 -2.82 19.63 -16.19
C GLY A 205 -2.25 20.52 -17.27
N LEU A 206 -2.68 21.79 -17.28
CA LEU A 206 -2.19 22.81 -18.20
C LEU A 206 -1.80 24.06 -17.43
N ARG A 207 -0.67 24.65 -17.75
CA ARG A 207 -0.21 25.93 -17.23
C ARG A 207 -0.70 27.09 -18.08
N ALA A 208 -0.72 28.28 -17.48
CA ALA A 208 -1.08 29.51 -18.15
C ALA A 208 -0.10 29.88 -19.31
N ASP A 209 1.13 29.39 -19.28
CA ASP A 209 2.15 29.58 -20.31
C ASP A 209 2.08 28.55 -21.47
N GLY A 210 1.11 27.62 -21.44
CA GLY A 210 0.89 26.60 -22.47
C GLY A 210 1.64 25.29 -22.23
N ARG A 211 2.58 25.22 -21.26
CA ARG A 211 3.27 23.97 -20.90
C ARG A 211 2.33 23.02 -20.17
N LEU A 212 2.57 21.72 -20.30
CA LEU A 212 1.85 20.74 -19.51
C LEU A 212 2.31 20.79 -18.05
N LEU A 213 1.35 20.69 -17.14
CA LEU A 213 1.60 20.54 -15.70
C LEU A 213 1.48 19.05 -15.37
N MET A 214 2.58 18.45 -14.96
CA MET A 214 2.65 17.00 -14.73
C MET A 214 3.05 16.73 -13.29
N GLY A 215 2.46 15.69 -12.69
CA GLY A 215 2.77 15.23 -11.34
C GLY A 215 3.25 13.78 -11.36
N ASN A 216 4.18 13.46 -10.48
CA ASN A 216 4.60 12.09 -10.18
C ASN A 216 4.68 11.89 -8.65
N SER A 217 5.23 10.77 -8.19
CA SER A 217 5.39 10.48 -6.75
C SER A 217 6.37 11.41 -6.01
N GLU A 218 7.22 12.16 -6.73
CA GLU A 218 8.28 12.99 -6.16
C GLU A 218 8.00 14.48 -6.27
N GLU A 219 7.40 14.92 -7.39
CA GLU A 219 7.31 16.34 -7.71
C GLU A 219 6.13 16.72 -8.62
N LEU A 220 5.80 17.99 -8.60
CA LEU A 220 5.03 18.66 -9.64
C LEU A 220 6.00 19.43 -10.52
N PHE A 221 5.91 19.26 -11.83
CA PHE A 221 6.79 19.89 -12.79
C PHE A 221 6.05 20.40 -14.04
N ALA A 222 6.65 21.36 -14.70
CA ALA A 222 6.22 21.82 -16.02
C ALA A 222 6.99 21.06 -17.11
N TYR A 223 6.27 20.58 -18.14
CA TYR A 223 6.84 19.92 -19.31
C TYR A 223 6.61 20.79 -20.55
N ASP A 224 7.69 21.16 -21.22
CA ASP A 224 7.66 21.88 -22.48
C ASP A 224 7.52 20.89 -23.64
N THR A 225 6.37 20.94 -24.31
CA THR A 225 6.03 20.00 -25.40
C THR A 225 6.85 20.20 -26.66
N GLY A 226 7.49 21.35 -26.84
CA GLY A 226 8.33 21.66 -28.00
C GLY A 226 9.79 21.24 -27.83
N SER A 227 10.36 21.45 -26.65
CA SER A 227 11.76 21.09 -26.35
C SER A 227 11.94 19.74 -25.65
N GLY A 228 10.88 19.22 -24.99
CA GLY A 228 10.96 18.05 -24.12
C GLY A 228 11.60 18.33 -22.76
N GLU A 229 11.88 19.60 -22.42
CA GLU A 229 12.50 19.97 -21.15
C GLU A 229 11.49 20.01 -20.02
N THR A 230 11.95 19.67 -18.81
CA THR A 230 11.17 19.71 -17.57
C THR A 230 11.68 20.80 -16.63
N GLU A 231 10.79 21.44 -15.90
CA GLU A 231 11.10 22.39 -14.82
C GLU A 231 10.37 21.95 -13.55
N THR A 232 11.10 21.56 -12.51
CA THR A 232 10.53 21.26 -11.19
C THR A 232 9.89 22.51 -10.59
N LEU A 233 8.62 22.41 -10.20
CA LEU A 233 7.85 23.50 -9.59
C LEU A 233 7.71 23.32 -8.09
N VAL A 234 7.48 22.09 -7.64
CA VAL A 234 7.31 21.71 -6.24
C VAL A 234 7.83 20.29 -6.04
N ARG A 235 8.65 20.08 -5.02
CA ARG A 235 8.99 18.73 -4.54
C ARG A 235 8.14 18.40 -3.33
N TRP A 236 7.47 17.26 -3.37
CA TRP A 236 6.54 16.86 -2.28
C TRP A 236 7.24 16.74 -0.93
N GLN A 237 8.46 16.24 -0.94
CA GLN A 237 9.30 16.13 0.27
C GLN A 237 9.59 17.49 0.93
N GLU A 238 9.64 18.57 0.16
CA GLU A 238 9.94 19.92 0.68
C GLU A 238 8.76 20.56 1.39
N ILE A 239 7.53 20.17 1.03
CA ILE A 239 6.30 20.79 1.55
C ILE A 239 5.48 19.85 2.44
N GLY A 240 5.93 18.61 2.66
CA GLY A 240 5.20 17.63 3.46
C GLY A 240 3.84 17.24 2.86
N ALA A 241 3.70 17.25 1.55
CA ALA A 241 2.47 16.85 0.88
C ALA A 241 2.59 15.43 0.31
N ASN A 242 1.57 14.61 0.54
CA ASN A 242 1.41 13.35 -0.18
C ASN A 242 0.41 13.60 -1.31
N VAL A 243 0.88 13.62 -2.54
CA VAL A 243 0.02 13.99 -3.63
C VAL A 243 0.14 13.00 -4.77
N LEU A 244 -0.68 11.96 -4.72
CA LEU A 244 -1.09 11.26 -5.94
C LEU A 244 -2.12 12.14 -6.64
N THR A 245 -1.66 13.17 -7.36
CA THR A 245 -2.57 14.07 -8.04
C THR A 245 -2.88 13.54 -9.43
N GLU A 246 -4.17 13.35 -9.73
CA GLU A 246 -4.61 13.05 -11.09
C GLU A 246 -4.93 14.32 -11.89
N GLN A 247 -5.29 15.40 -11.19
CA GLN A 247 -5.59 16.67 -11.84
C GLN A 247 -4.97 17.85 -11.10
N PRO A 248 -3.79 18.32 -11.54
CA PRO A 248 -3.21 19.56 -11.05
C PRO A 248 -3.72 20.77 -11.83
N TRP A 249 -3.96 21.88 -11.11
CA TRP A 249 -4.26 23.19 -11.70
C TRP A 249 -3.30 24.26 -11.19
N GLU A 250 -2.86 25.14 -12.06
CA GLU A 250 -2.13 26.35 -11.68
C GLU A 250 -3.12 27.44 -11.26
N LEU A 251 -2.86 28.06 -10.10
CA LEU A 251 -3.56 29.23 -9.57
C LEU A 251 -2.62 30.44 -9.61
N GLU A 252 -3.16 31.66 -9.50
CA GLU A 252 -2.36 32.89 -9.44
C GLU A 252 -1.32 32.84 -8.29
N ASP A 253 -1.71 32.30 -7.14
CA ASP A 253 -0.88 32.23 -5.94
C ASP A 253 -0.30 30.84 -5.63
N GLY A 254 -0.41 29.87 -6.54
CA GLY A 254 0.09 28.51 -6.30
C GLY A 254 -0.53 27.41 -7.15
N TYR A 255 -0.93 26.31 -6.52
CA TYR A 255 -1.51 25.15 -7.21
C TYR A 255 -2.70 24.59 -6.43
N LEU A 256 -3.64 24.00 -7.14
CA LEU A 256 -4.68 23.14 -6.59
C LEU A 256 -4.50 21.73 -7.14
N LEU A 257 -4.57 20.75 -6.26
CA LEU A 257 -4.32 19.35 -6.56
C LEU A 257 -5.51 18.53 -6.10
N PHE A 258 -5.98 17.63 -6.94
CA PHE A 258 -7.08 16.72 -6.61
C PHE A 258 -6.61 15.27 -6.69
N SER A 259 -6.92 14.52 -5.64
CA SER A 259 -6.70 13.08 -5.53
C SER A 259 -8.06 12.39 -5.40
N PRO A 260 -8.56 11.73 -6.47
CA PRO A 260 -9.89 11.11 -6.45
C PRO A 260 -9.99 9.92 -5.50
N GLY A 261 -8.87 9.25 -5.18
CA GLY A 261 -8.87 8.07 -4.31
C GLY A 261 -9.32 8.35 -2.88
N ASP A 262 -8.92 9.48 -2.32
CA ASP A 262 -9.28 9.96 -0.98
C ASP A 262 -10.22 11.16 -1.00
N THR A 263 -10.72 11.54 -2.19
CA THR A 263 -11.59 12.72 -2.40
C THR A 263 -11.01 14.01 -1.81
N SER A 264 -9.68 14.09 -1.70
CA SER A 264 -9.01 15.24 -1.10
C SER A 264 -8.68 16.32 -2.13
N LEU A 265 -8.78 17.55 -1.68
CA LEU A 265 -8.40 18.75 -2.42
C LEU A 265 -7.31 19.47 -1.62
N GLN A 266 -6.11 19.55 -2.20
CA GLN A 266 -4.98 20.22 -1.57
C GLN A 266 -4.67 21.54 -2.30
N ARG A 267 -4.63 22.63 -1.56
CA ARG A 267 -4.20 23.93 -2.09
C ARG A 267 -2.80 24.27 -1.62
N LEU A 268 -1.89 24.39 -2.56
CA LEU A 268 -0.52 24.86 -2.32
C LEU A 268 -0.45 26.36 -2.62
N ARG A 269 -0.01 27.15 -1.65
CA ARG A 269 0.15 28.60 -1.80
C ARG A 269 1.63 28.96 -1.82
N ARG A 270 2.02 29.79 -2.77
CA ARG A 270 3.35 30.43 -2.76
C ARG A 270 3.39 31.46 -1.64
N VAL A 271 4.24 31.23 -0.64
CA VAL A 271 4.49 32.18 0.45
C VAL A 271 5.75 32.97 0.11
N PRO A 272 5.67 34.30 -0.06
CA PRO A 272 6.85 35.12 -0.27
C PRO A 272 7.75 35.06 0.97
N GLY A 273 9.02 34.74 0.80
CA GLY A 273 9.98 34.68 1.89
C GLY A 273 11.14 33.74 1.58
N GLN A 274 12.10 33.70 2.49
CA GLN A 274 13.19 32.74 2.41
C GLN A 274 12.75 31.46 3.11
N ALA A 275 12.88 30.31 2.45
CA ALA A 275 12.65 29.01 3.09
C ALA A 275 13.55 28.87 4.34
N PRO A 276 13.07 28.26 5.42
CA PRO A 276 13.92 28.01 6.60
C PRO A 276 15.13 27.17 6.20
N VAL A 277 16.29 27.56 6.69
CA VAL A 277 17.52 26.77 6.51
C VAL A 277 17.45 25.61 7.49
N ARG A 278 17.21 24.41 6.98
CA ARG A 278 17.16 23.17 7.76
C ARG A 278 18.39 22.32 7.48
N THR A 279 18.85 21.58 8.47
CA THR A 279 19.82 20.50 8.25
C THR A 279 19.09 19.35 7.54
N VAL A 280 19.65 18.91 6.43
CA VAL A 280 19.10 17.81 5.64
C VAL A 280 19.78 16.51 6.06
N LEU A 281 18.96 15.50 6.40
CA LEU A 281 19.41 14.12 6.54
C LEU A 281 18.87 13.31 5.35
N THR A 282 19.72 12.48 4.80
CA THR A 282 19.39 11.60 3.69
C THR A 282 18.86 10.27 4.21
N LEU A 283 17.79 9.76 3.61
CA LEU A 283 17.16 8.49 3.97
C LEU A 283 17.02 7.59 2.74
N ALA A 284 17.56 6.38 2.78
CA ALA A 284 17.21 5.33 1.83
C ALA A 284 16.00 4.54 2.35
N VAL A 285 14.97 4.40 1.55
CA VAL A 285 13.81 3.56 1.85
C VAL A 285 13.85 2.33 0.95
N VAL A 286 14.15 1.19 1.53
CA VAL A 286 14.15 -0.11 0.84
C VAL A 286 12.77 -0.73 0.98
N CYS A 287 12.13 -1.05 -0.14
CA CYS A 287 10.75 -1.55 -0.16
C CYS A 287 10.50 -2.44 -1.39
N ASP A 288 9.63 -3.44 -1.22
CA ASP A 288 9.23 -4.34 -2.32
C ASP A 288 8.39 -3.59 -3.36
N ASN A 289 7.55 -2.68 -2.89
CA ASN A 289 6.74 -1.79 -3.72
C ASN A 289 6.85 -0.37 -3.19
N THR A 290 6.51 0.62 -4.00
CA THR A 290 6.49 2.01 -3.54
C THR A 290 5.62 2.13 -2.27
N PRO A 291 6.17 2.61 -1.13
CA PRO A 291 5.42 2.75 0.10
C PRO A 291 4.47 3.93 -0.04
N PHE A 292 3.22 3.65 -0.35
CA PHE A 292 2.14 4.63 -0.33
C PHE A 292 1.39 4.57 1.00
N GLY A 293 0.78 5.68 1.41
CA GLY A 293 -0.04 5.74 2.61
C GLY A 293 0.73 6.11 3.87
N ALA A 294 0.49 5.40 4.96
CA ALA A 294 0.89 5.80 6.31
C ALA A 294 2.40 6.05 6.48
N PHE A 295 3.27 5.23 5.88
CA PHE A 295 4.73 5.40 5.98
C PHE A 295 5.21 6.68 5.29
N THR A 296 4.77 6.93 4.05
CA THR A 296 5.12 8.16 3.33
C THR A 296 4.55 9.39 4.02
N GLN A 297 3.32 9.30 4.55
CA GLN A 297 2.71 10.38 5.31
C GLN A 297 3.52 10.72 6.57
N MET A 298 4.02 9.72 7.28
CA MET A 298 4.90 9.92 8.43
C MET A 298 6.15 10.73 8.08
N LEU A 299 6.83 10.41 6.97
CA LEU A 299 8.01 11.17 6.50
C LEU A 299 7.67 12.62 6.17
N GLN A 300 6.53 12.82 5.53
CA GLN A 300 6.06 14.16 5.16
C GLN A 300 5.65 14.98 6.37
N ASP A 301 4.95 14.37 7.33
CA ASP A 301 4.55 15.03 8.57
C ASP A 301 5.76 15.43 9.42
N PHE A 302 6.82 14.63 9.43
CA PHE A 302 8.08 15.06 10.04
C PHE A 302 8.59 16.33 9.36
N ASN A 303 8.70 16.33 8.04
CA ASN A 303 9.19 17.48 7.28
C ASN A 303 8.30 18.73 7.44
N LEU A 304 7.00 18.55 7.59
CA LEU A 304 6.04 19.63 7.79
C LEU A 304 6.13 20.25 9.20
N ASN A 305 6.32 19.42 10.22
CA ASN A 305 6.28 19.81 11.62
C ASN A 305 7.66 20.10 12.24
N GLN A 306 8.74 20.10 11.42
CA GLN A 306 10.11 20.27 11.88
C GLN A 306 10.76 21.51 11.26
N ASP A 307 11.23 22.45 12.09
CA ASP A 307 11.88 23.69 11.64
C ASP A 307 13.39 23.57 11.50
N ALA A 308 14.02 22.63 12.22
CA ALA A 308 15.47 22.49 12.27
C ALA A 308 16.01 21.45 11.27
N TYR A 309 15.22 20.41 10.99
CA TYR A 309 15.63 19.26 10.19
C TYR A 309 14.69 19.01 9.04
N ARG A 310 15.20 18.34 8.01
CA ARG A 310 14.42 17.82 6.89
C ARG A 310 14.98 16.47 6.47
N ILE A 311 14.11 15.51 6.19
CA ILE A 311 14.48 14.24 5.60
C ILE A 311 14.29 14.34 4.09
N ASP A 312 15.36 14.06 3.32
CA ASP A 312 15.32 13.82 1.88
C ASP A 312 15.47 12.31 1.67
N TRP A 313 14.41 11.66 1.14
CA TRP A 313 14.43 10.21 0.95
C TRP A 313 14.53 9.80 -0.51
N THR A 314 15.19 8.66 -0.73
CA THR A 314 15.28 7.98 -2.02
C THR A 314 14.70 6.58 -1.87
N LEU A 315 13.87 6.17 -2.83
CA LEU A 315 13.28 4.83 -2.86
C LEU A 315 14.21 3.85 -3.57
N TYR A 316 14.34 2.66 -2.99
CA TYR A 316 15.06 1.51 -3.53
C TYR A 316 14.04 0.38 -3.67
N THR A 317 13.40 0.28 -4.84
CA THR A 317 12.31 -0.67 -5.10
C THR A 317 12.72 -1.71 -6.13
N ASP A 318 12.16 -2.92 -6.07
CA ASP A 318 12.41 -3.98 -7.04
C ASP A 318 12.02 -3.58 -8.48
N SER A 319 11.05 -2.67 -8.64
CA SER A 319 10.64 -2.14 -9.94
C SER A 319 11.67 -1.22 -10.62
N GLN A 320 12.58 -0.63 -9.83
CA GLN A 320 13.61 0.30 -10.34
C GLN A 320 14.90 -0.42 -10.74
N TYR A 321 15.14 -1.62 -10.22
CA TYR A 321 16.38 -2.37 -10.35
C TYR A 321 16.08 -3.78 -10.91
N ALA A 322 16.01 -3.90 -12.24
CA ALA A 322 15.58 -5.13 -12.93
C ALA A 322 16.46 -6.37 -12.67
N ASP A 323 17.70 -6.21 -12.15
CA ASP A 323 18.68 -7.29 -11.96
C ASP A 323 19.41 -7.24 -10.61
N GLY A 324 18.98 -6.44 -9.63
CA GLY A 324 19.65 -6.29 -8.35
C GLY A 324 18.68 -6.19 -7.19
N GLU A 325 19.01 -6.84 -6.09
CA GLU A 325 18.26 -6.63 -4.87
C GLU A 325 18.50 -5.20 -4.36
N PRO A 326 17.48 -4.39 -4.06
CA PRO A 326 17.61 -3.03 -3.55
C PRO A 326 18.55 -2.91 -2.35
N VAL A 327 18.58 -3.95 -1.51
CA VAL A 327 19.48 -4.06 -0.34
C VAL A 327 20.94 -4.12 -0.76
N ASP A 328 21.30 -4.86 -1.82
CA ASP A 328 22.69 -5.00 -2.29
C ASP A 328 23.21 -3.68 -2.87
N LEU A 329 22.35 -2.89 -3.48
CA LEU A 329 22.70 -1.55 -3.94
C LEU A 329 22.98 -0.64 -2.76
N LEU A 330 22.07 -0.56 -1.79
CA LEU A 330 22.27 0.22 -0.56
C LEU A 330 23.55 -0.20 0.16
N ARG A 331 23.78 -1.51 0.29
CA ARG A 331 24.99 -2.09 0.87
C ARG A 331 26.27 -1.62 0.16
N THR A 332 26.25 -1.65 -1.18
CA THR A 332 27.40 -1.19 -1.99
C THR A 332 27.69 0.28 -1.76
N GLU A 333 26.68 1.12 -1.65
CA GLU A 333 26.84 2.56 -1.38
C GLU A 333 27.35 2.82 0.04
N LEU A 334 26.83 2.11 1.03
CA LEU A 334 27.28 2.20 2.43
C LEU A 334 28.76 1.81 2.55
N ILE A 335 29.18 0.67 1.98
CA ILE A 335 30.57 0.20 1.98
C ILE A 335 31.49 1.19 1.25
N ALA A 336 31.01 1.82 0.18
CA ALA A 336 31.76 2.84 -0.55
C ALA A 336 31.85 4.19 0.19
N GLY A 337 31.24 4.33 1.38
CA GLY A 337 31.20 5.58 2.16
C GLY A 337 30.36 6.68 1.49
N ARG A 338 29.41 6.31 0.65
CA ARG A 338 28.48 7.21 -0.06
C ARG A 338 27.03 6.92 0.29
N GLY A 339 26.81 6.13 1.32
CA GLY A 339 25.49 5.77 1.78
C GLY A 339 24.76 6.94 2.46
N PRO A 340 23.44 6.80 2.66
CA PRO A 340 22.61 7.77 3.34
C PRO A 340 22.93 7.85 4.85
N ASP A 341 22.46 8.92 5.50
CA ASP A 341 22.56 9.08 6.96
C ASP A 341 21.67 8.05 7.68
N LEU A 342 20.50 7.76 7.10
CA LEU A 342 19.46 6.91 7.65
C LEU A 342 18.99 5.91 6.59
N PHE A 343 18.47 4.78 7.04
CA PHE A 343 17.78 3.85 6.15
C PHE A 343 16.52 3.30 6.81
N ALA A 344 15.52 3.05 5.99
CA ALA A 344 14.25 2.45 6.37
C ALA A 344 14.04 1.17 5.56
N PHE A 345 13.50 0.15 6.20
CA PHE A 345 13.02 -1.05 5.56
C PHE A 345 11.49 -1.08 5.68
N TYR A 346 10.82 -1.16 4.56
CA TYR A 346 9.37 -1.31 4.47
C TYR A 346 9.08 -2.54 3.62
N THR A 347 9.45 -3.71 4.16
CA THR A 347 9.40 -4.98 3.46
C THR A 347 9.23 -6.13 4.43
N ASN A 348 8.70 -7.22 3.95
CA ASN A 348 8.66 -8.46 4.70
C ASN A 348 10.07 -9.09 4.74
N GLY A 349 10.76 -8.97 5.87
CA GLY A 349 11.92 -9.82 6.15
C GLY A 349 13.32 -9.22 5.94
N TYR A 350 13.47 -7.97 5.56
CA TYR A 350 14.81 -7.36 5.52
C TYR A 350 15.32 -6.99 6.92
N ASN A 351 16.48 -7.51 7.27
CA ASN A 351 17.13 -7.24 8.53
C ASN A 351 18.50 -6.58 8.29
N PRO A 352 18.81 -5.40 8.85
CA PRO A 352 20.09 -4.73 8.72
C PRO A 352 21.25 -5.41 9.47
N VAL A 353 21.03 -6.50 10.18
CA VAL A 353 22.12 -7.25 10.86
C VAL A 353 23.29 -7.60 9.92
N PRO A 354 23.07 -8.04 8.66
CA PRO A 354 24.19 -8.21 7.73
C PRO A 354 24.97 -6.94 7.48
N LEU A 355 24.31 -5.77 7.43
CA LEU A 355 24.95 -4.47 7.27
C LEU A 355 25.72 -4.07 8.54
N ALA A 356 25.21 -4.41 9.72
CA ALA A 356 25.90 -4.18 11.00
C ALA A 356 27.22 -4.97 11.10
N ALA A 357 27.22 -6.22 10.62
CA ALA A 357 28.42 -7.06 10.60
C ALA A 357 29.55 -6.50 9.73
N GLU A 358 29.25 -5.55 8.83
CA GLU A 358 30.19 -4.87 7.95
C GLU A 358 30.62 -3.49 8.45
N ASP A 359 30.27 -3.15 9.70
CA ASP A 359 30.52 -1.84 10.33
C ASP A 359 29.90 -0.65 9.56
N VAL A 360 28.81 -0.87 8.83
CA VAL A 360 28.12 0.20 8.09
C VAL A 360 26.86 0.71 8.79
N CYS A 361 26.32 -0.06 9.73
CA CYS A 361 25.21 0.33 10.63
C CYS A 361 25.74 0.75 12.00
N ALA A 362 25.16 1.79 12.57
CA ALA A 362 25.43 2.21 13.93
C ALA A 362 24.48 1.58 14.95
N ASP A 363 24.98 1.33 16.17
CA ASP A 363 24.14 0.97 17.30
C ASP A 363 23.21 2.13 17.68
N LEU A 364 21.91 1.88 17.74
CA LEU A 364 20.89 2.86 18.06
C LEU A 364 20.76 3.15 19.56
N LEU A 365 21.17 2.23 20.45
CA LEU A 365 21.00 2.38 21.89
C LEU A 365 21.64 3.63 22.47
N PRO A 366 22.86 4.06 22.06
CA PRO A 366 23.43 5.34 22.50
C PRO A 366 22.61 6.55 22.05
N LEU A 367 21.89 6.44 20.94
CA LEU A 367 21.09 7.53 20.37
C LEU A 367 19.71 7.62 21.02
N VAL A 368 18.98 6.50 21.10
CA VAL A 368 17.55 6.45 21.45
C VAL A 368 17.26 5.67 22.74
N GLY A 369 18.24 5.09 23.40
CA GLY A 369 18.05 4.23 24.59
C GLY A 369 17.41 4.89 25.81
N GLY A 370 17.24 6.22 25.80
CA GLY A 370 16.45 6.93 26.80
C GLY A 370 14.93 6.89 26.54
N ALA A 371 14.52 6.76 25.29
CA ALA A 371 13.11 6.72 24.87
C ALA A 371 12.66 5.30 24.47
N ILE A 372 13.57 4.50 23.93
CA ILE A 372 13.30 3.16 23.42
C ILE A 372 13.96 2.12 24.32
N THR A 373 13.14 1.42 25.07
CA THR A 373 13.54 0.47 26.11
C THR A 373 12.72 -0.81 25.99
N ARG A 374 13.05 -1.80 26.79
CA ARG A 374 12.28 -3.05 26.91
C ARG A 374 10.80 -2.80 27.27
N ASP A 375 10.50 -1.75 28.05
CA ASP A 375 9.14 -1.43 28.50
C ASP A 375 8.35 -0.59 27.47
N THR A 376 9.02 -0.01 26.47
CA THR A 376 8.37 0.82 25.44
C THR A 376 8.12 0.07 24.13
N LEU A 377 8.81 -1.07 23.89
CA LEU A 377 8.52 -1.99 22.81
C LEU A 377 7.54 -3.08 23.24
N LEU A 378 6.92 -3.74 22.26
CA LEU A 378 6.08 -4.91 22.49
C LEU A 378 6.82 -5.98 23.34
N PRO A 379 6.09 -6.80 24.12
CA PRO A 379 6.68 -7.83 24.96
C PRO A 379 7.65 -8.73 24.18
N GLY A 380 8.86 -8.91 24.72
CA GLY A 380 9.92 -9.74 24.11
C GLY A 380 10.62 -9.13 22.90
N LEU A 381 9.99 -8.19 22.17
CA LEU A 381 10.51 -7.67 20.90
C LEU A 381 11.88 -6.99 21.05
N PHE A 382 12.09 -6.22 22.12
CA PHE A 382 13.37 -5.59 22.40
C PHE A 382 14.54 -6.60 22.47
N ASP A 383 14.34 -7.70 23.17
CA ASP A 383 15.37 -8.73 23.32
C ASP A 383 15.61 -9.50 22.01
N LEU A 384 14.54 -9.75 21.25
CA LEU A 384 14.59 -10.41 19.94
C LEU A 384 15.30 -9.57 18.87
N MET A 385 15.23 -8.25 18.97
CA MET A 385 15.86 -7.31 18.02
C MET A 385 17.34 -7.04 18.34
N GLN A 386 17.80 -7.33 19.55
CA GLN A 386 19.20 -7.10 19.92
C GLN A 386 20.14 -8.13 19.29
N SER A 387 21.33 -7.66 18.93
CA SER A 387 22.43 -8.46 18.49
C SER A 387 23.70 -8.01 19.23
N ASP A 388 24.33 -8.91 20.02
CA ASP A 388 25.50 -8.64 20.85
C ASP A 388 25.34 -7.43 21.80
N GLY A 389 24.11 -7.21 22.28
CA GLY A 389 23.77 -6.10 23.17
C GLY A 389 23.59 -4.75 22.49
N ALA A 390 23.64 -4.70 21.16
CA ALA A 390 23.35 -3.52 20.33
C ALA A 390 21.99 -3.65 19.64
N LEU A 391 21.38 -2.51 19.31
CA LEU A 391 20.16 -2.41 18.51
C LEU A 391 20.49 -1.69 17.20
N TYR A 392 20.48 -2.41 16.09
CA TYR A 392 20.78 -1.84 14.77
C TYR A 392 19.54 -1.45 13.97
N GLN A 393 18.38 -1.84 14.44
CA GLN A 393 17.09 -1.64 13.77
C GLN A 393 16.04 -1.26 14.81
N LEU A 394 15.36 -0.13 14.59
CA LEU A 394 14.21 0.30 15.37
C LEU A 394 12.94 -0.18 14.65
N PRO A 395 12.19 -1.14 15.19
CA PRO A 395 10.91 -1.53 14.59
C PRO A 395 9.88 -0.41 14.79
N LEU A 396 9.12 -0.11 13.75
CA LEU A 396 8.00 0.83 13.80
C LEU A 396 6.67 0.09 13.83
N THR A 397 6.52 -0.87 12.91
CA THR A 397 5.32 -1.72 12.80
C THR A 397 5.71 -3.18 12.66
N VAL A 398 4.84 -4.05 13.14
CA VAL A 398 5.02 -5.49 13.12
C VAL A 398 3.76 -6.22 12.69
N SER A 399 3.88 -7.49 12.36
CA SER A 399 2.76 -8.43 12.40
C SER A 399 3.03 -9.55 13.40
N VAL A 400 1.97 -10.23 13.79
CA VAL A 400 2.04 -11.45 14.61
C VAL A 400 1.48 -12.61 13.81
N ASP A 401 2.33 -13.57 13.47
CA ASP A 401 1.94 -14.78 12.79
C ASP A 401 1.64 -15.89 13.81
N THR A 402 0.45 -16.49 13.68
CA THR A 402 -0.04 -17.51 14.61
C THR A 402 -1.06 -18.43 13.95
N LEU A 403 -1.38 -19.53 14.61
CA LEU A 403 -2.54 -20.36 14.29
C LEU A 403 -3.65 -20.09 15.29
N ILE A 404 -4.87 -19.95 14.79
CA ILE A 404 -6.09 -19.87 15.60
C ILE A 404 -6.82 -21.21 15.53
N ALA A 405 -7.33 -21.68 16.67
CA ALA A 405 -8.08 -22.92 16.78
C ALA A 405 -9.34 -22.75 17.67
N PRO A 406 -10.38 -23.59 17.53
CA PRO A 406 -11.50 -23.64 18.45
C PRO A 406 -11.03 -24.01 19.86
N SER A 407 -11.38 -23.21 20.88
CA SER A 407 -10.96 -23.47 22.28
C SER A 407 -11.41 -24.83 22.82
N ARG A 408 -12.45 -25.41 22.25
CA ARG A 408 -12.92 -26.76 22.62
C ARG A 408 -11.91 -27.85 22.24
N LEU A 409 -11.20 -27.69 21.15
CA LEU A 409 -10.21 -28.67 20.64
C LEU A 409 -8.80 -28.33 21.10
N ILE A 410 -8.48 -27.05 21.15
CA ILE A 410 -7.20 -26.52 21.61
C ILE A 410 -7.47 -25.40 22.64
N PRO A 411 -7.59 -25.76 23.94
CA PRO A 411 -8.05 -24.81 24.96
C PRO A 411 -6.99 -23.82 25.44
N GLN A 412 -5.72 -24.04 25.12
CA GLN A 412 -4.61 -23.20 25.59
C GLN A 412 -3.55 -23.05 24.49
N PRO A 413 -2.81 -21.94 24.45
CA PRO A 413 -1.64 -21.80 23.59
C PRO A 413 -0.52 -22.74 24.03
N GLY A 414 0.49 -22.91 23.20
CA GLY A 414 1.64 -23.73 23.56
C GLY A 414 1.45 -25.22 23.26
N VAL A 415 1.03 -25.57 22.05
CA VAL A 415 0.64 -26.93 21.66
C VAL A 415 1.79 -27.62 20.93
N THR A 416 2.14 -28.83 21.39
CA THR A 416 3.13 -29.70 20.74
C THR A 416 2.56 -30.37 19.50
N PHE A 417 3.43 -30.97 18.66
CA PHE A 417 3.00 -31.78 17.51
C PHE A 417 2.02 -32.89 17.90
N ALA A 418 2.27 -33.56 19.06
CA ALA A 418 1.43 -34.64 19.56
C ALA A 418 0.03 -34.16 19.98
N GLU A 419 -0.06 -32.98 20.58
CA GLU A 419 -1.34 -32.38 20.98
C GLU A 419 -2.15 -31.92 19.77
N PHE A 420 -1.50 -31.39 18.73
CA PHE A 420 -2.15 -31.11 17.46
C PHE A 420 -2.74 -32.38 16.83
N GLU A 421 -2.01 -33.48 16.80
CA GLU A 421 -2.53 -34.76 16.31
C GLU A 421 -3.67 -35.32 17.20
N GLN A 422 -3.62 -35.08 18.51
CA GLN A 422 -4.74 -35.41 19.39
C GLN A 422 -5.99 -34.58 19.05
N ALA A 423 -5.84 -33.27 18.83
CA ALA A 423 -6.94 -32.41 18.41
C ALA A 423 -7.50 -32.85 17.06
N ARG A 424 -6.64 -33.19 16.10
CA ARG A 424 -7.04 -33.71 14.78
C ARG A 424 -7.85 -35.01 14.90
N SER A 425 -7.53 -35.88 15.83
CA SER A 425 -8.30 -37.11 16.08
C SER A 425 -9.73 -36.88 16.59
N GLN A 426 -10.01 -35.68 17.12
CA GLN A 426 -11.31 -35.24 17.61
C GLN A 426 -12.02 -34.26 16.65
N MET A 427 -11.43 -34.03 15.48
CA MET A 427 -11.98 -33.14 14.46
C MET A 427 -13.35 -33.68 13.96
N PRO A 428 -14.38 -32.82 13.84
CA PRO A 428 -15.67 -33.22 13.31
C PRO A 428 -15.59 -33.73 11.86
N ASP A 429 -16.54 -34.58 11.49
CA ASP A 429 -16.67 -35.05 10.12
C ASP A 429 -16.92 -33.87 9.16
N GLY A 430 -16.20 -33.83 8.04
CA GLY A 430 -16.31 -32.79 7.01
C GLY A 430 -15.40 -31.57 7.24
N TRP A 431 -14.69 -31.51 8.37
CA TRP A 431 -13.67 -30.50 8.57
C TRP A 431 -12.34 -30.91 7.92
N VAL A 432 -11.50 -29.93 7.58
CA VAL A 432 -10.12 -30.16 7.13
C VAL A 432 -9.13 -29.63 8.16
N PRO A 433 -7.88 -30.13 8.23
CA PRO A 433 -6.91 -29.67 9.24
C PRO A 433 -6.61 -28.16 9.14
N ILE A 434 -6.36 -27.67 7.94
CA ILE A 434 -6.11 -26.26 7.59
C ILE A 434 -6.70 -26.01 6.19
N ASP A 435 -6.88 -24.76 5.79
CA ASP A 435 -7.38 -24.43 4.46
C ASP A 435 -6.58 -25.09 3.34
N SER A 436 -7.27 -25.64 2.34
CA SER A 436 -6.68 -26.43 1.25
C SER A 436 -5.62 -25.67 0.43
N TRP A 437 -5.69 -24.35 0.36
CA TRP A 437 -4.70 -23.52 -0.32
C TRP A 437 -3.35 -23.42 0.40
N ASN A 438 -3.28 -23.74 1.72
CA ASN A 438 -2.05 -23.78 2.49
C ASN A 438 -1.29 -25.08 2.20
N THR A 439 -0.39 -25.07 1.24
CA THR A 439 0.46 -26.21 0.90
C THR A 439 1.43 -26.56 2.04
N PRO A 440 2.01 -27.78 2.07
CA PRO A 440 3.07 -28.13 3.02
C PRO A 440 4.25 -27.16 3.01
N ASP A 441 4.67 -26.68 1.84
CA ASP A 441 5.77 -25.72 1.69
C ASP A 441 5.38 -24.36 2.30
N ASN A 442 4.16 -23.88 2.03
CA ASN A 442 3.66 -22.65 2.62
C ASN A 442 3.58 -22.75 4.14
N LEU A 443 2.99 -23.83 4.66
CA LEU A 443 2.90 -24.05 6.11
C LEU A 443 4.28 -24.17 6.77
N PHE A 444 5.24 -24.83 6.10
CA PHE A 444 6.59 -24.96 6.58
C PHE A 444 7.34 -23.63 6.66
N SER A 445 7.10 -22.69 5.73
CA SER A 445 7.74 -21.37 5.76
C SER A 445 7.46 -20.61 7.06
N PHE A 446 6.28 -20.76 7.66
CA PHE A 446 5.96 -20.22 9.00
C PHE A 446 6.61 -20.99 10.15
N CYS A 447 7.03 -22.24 9.93
CA CYS A 447 7.75 -23.02 10.95
C CYS A 447 9.27 -22.78 10.93
N VAL A 448 9.82 -22.27 9.83
CA VAL A 448 11.27 -22.06 9.66
C VAL A 448 11.89 -21.16 10.75
N PRO A 449 11.30 -20.02 11.16
CA PRO A 449 11.86 -19.19 12.22
C PRO A 449 12.07 -19.96 13.54
N PHE A 450 11.12 -20.83 13.91
CA PHE A 450 11.21 -21.69 15.09
C PHE A 450 12.30 -22.74 14.92
N CYS A 451 12.44 -23.32 13.72
CA CYS A 451 13.51 -24.28 13.41
C CYS A 451 14.89 -23.63 13.49
N ILE A 452 15.06 -22.42 12.98
CA ILE A 452 16.31 -21.66 13.11
C ILE A 452 16.63 -21.44 14.59
N GLY A 453 15.67 -20.95 15.39
CA GLY A 453 15.85 -20.71 16.81
C GLY A 453 16.18 -21.98 17.61
N ALA A 454 15.58 -23.13 17.26
CA ALA A 454 15.76 -24.39 17.98
C ALA A 454 17.04 -25.16 17.59
N TYR A 455 17.40 -25.12 16.30
CA TYR A 455 18.42 -26.03 15.75
C TYR A 455 19.69 -25.35 15.28
N THR A 456 19.85 -24.03 15.51
CA THR A 456 21.08 -23.31 15.12
C THR A 456 21.67 -22.47 16.25
N SER A 457 22.98 -22.24 16.18
CA SER A 457 23.71 -21.32 17.03
C SER A 457 24.68 -20.51 16.17
N ARG A 458 24.35 -19.24 15.94
CA ARG A 458 25.20 -18.33 15.18
C ARG A 458 26.53 -18.07 15.86
N ASP A 459 26.55 -17.91 17.19
CA ASP A 459 27.77 -17.64 17.95
C ASP A 459 28.72 -18.83 17.89
N ALA A 460 28.18 -20.06 17.99
CA ALA A 460 28.97 -21.26 17.83
C ALA A 460 29.30 -21.61 16.38
N GLY A 461 28.57 -21.05 15.40
CA GLY A 461 28.67 -21.41 14.00
C GLY A 461 28.22 -22.87 13.73
N THR A 462 27.22 -23.34 14.45
CA THR A 462 26.78 -24.76 14.42
C THR A 462 25.26 -24.87 14.21
N CYS A 463 24.84 -26.01 13.67
CA CYS A 463 23.45 -26.42 13.61
C CYS A 463 23.28 -27.92 13.91
N ASP A 464 22.05 -28.31 14.23
CA ASP A 464 21.68 -29.72 14.47
C ASP A 464 20.24 -29.96 13.98
N PHE A 465 20.09 -30.19 12.67
CA PHE A 465 18.81 -30.49 12.02
C PHE A 465 18.51 -32.00 11.97
N GLU A 466 19.48 -32.88 12.28
CA GLU A 466 19.28 -34.33 12.27
C GLU A 466 18.61 -34.83 13.58
N THR A 467 17.52 -34.14 14.00
CA THR A 467 16.80 -34.42 15.24
C THR A 467 15.39 -34.94 14.99
N GLN A 468 14.82 -35.67 15.96
CA GLN A 468 13.44 -36.14 15.86
C GLN A 468 12.45 -34.99 15.75
N GLY A 469 12.66 -33.88 16.50
CA GLY A 469 11.76 -32.73 16.46
C GLY A 469 11.72 -32.03 15.10
N PHE A 470 12.85 -31.96 14.40
CA PHE A 470 12.85 -31.44 13.04
C PHE A 470 12.13 -32.38 12.05
N TYR A 471 12.31 -33.71 12.20
CA TYR A 471 11.56 -34.69 11.42
C TYR A 471 10.06 -34.60 11.69
N ASP A 472 9.66 -34.41 12.94
CA ASP A 472 8.25 -34.25 13.34
C ASP A 472 7.66 -32.96 12.75
N CYS A 473 8.41 -31.86 12.70
CA CYS A 473 8.02 -30.64 12.05
C CYS A 473 7.74 -30.83 10.55
N LEU A 474 8.70 -31.44 9.83
CA LEU A 474 8.52 -31.78 8.42
C LEU A 474 7.31 -32.68 8.18
N ALA A 475 7.16 -33.71 9.00
CA ALA A 475 6.05 -34.66 8.90
C ALA A 475 4.70 -34.00 9.20
N TRP A 476 4.65 -33.12 10.20
CA TRP A 476 3.45 -32.34 10.52
C TRP A 476 3.04 -31.43 9.36
N CYS A 477 3.95 -30.62 8.82
CA CYS A 477 3.65 -29.76 7.68
C CYS A 477 3.12 -30.56 6.48
N LYS A 478 3.74 -31.73 6.20
CA LYS A 478 3.29 -32.62 5.11
C LYS A 478 1.91 -33.23 5.36
N ALA A 479 1.59 -33.55 6.59
CA ALA A 479 0.32 -34.18 6.95
C ALA A 479 -0.84 -33.20 7.09
N TRP A 480 -0.56 -31.95 7.42
CA TRP A 480 -1.54 -30.88 7.66
C TRP A 480 -1.73 -29.96 6.49
N GLY A 481 -0.70 -29.75 5.68
CA GLY A 481 -0.78 -28.89 4.50
C GLY A 481 -1.79 -29.40 3.48
N GLY A 482 -2.50 -28.47 2.85
CA GLY A 482 -3.46 -28.71 1.80
C GLY A 482 -2.81 -29.05 0.46
N ASP A 483 -3.61 -29.26 -0.56
CA ASP A 483 -3.16 -29.60 -1.91
C ASP A 483 -2.94 -28.38 -2.82
N GLY A 484 -3.10 -27.16 -2.31
CA GLY A 484 -2.97 -25.91 -3.05
C GLY A 484 -4.23 -25.52 -3.83
N SER A 485 -5.33 -26.26 -3.68
CA SER A 485 -6.59 -25.93 -4.35
C SER A 485 -7.30 -24.77 -3.67
N THR A 486 -8.07 -24.01 -4.46
CA THR A 486 -9.00 -23.01 -3.96
C THR A 486 -10.40 -23.59 -4.04
N PRO A 487 -11.03 -23.93 -2.90
CA PRO A 487 -12.37 -24.52 -2.90
C PRO A 487 -13.44 -23.51 -3.33
N ASP A 488 -14.53 -24.00 -3.95
CA ASP A 488 -15.66 -23.18 -4.39
C ASP A 488 -16.47 -22.55 -3.24
N ALA A 489 -16.30 -23.08 -2.01
CA ALA A 489 -16.96 -22.58 -0.80
C ALA A 489 -15.96 -22.55 0.37
N PRO A 490 -16.13 -21.66 1.37
CA PRO A 490 -15.30 -21.61 2.55
C PRO A 490 -15.23 -22.96 3.27
N GLU A 491 -14.04 -23.40 3.65
CA GLU A 491 -13.81 -24.63 4.39
C GLU A 491 -13.91 -24.36 5.90
N THR A 492 -14.53 -25.31 6.62
CA THR A 492 -14.42 -25.34 8.08
C THR A 492 -13.18 -26.13 8.45
N THR A 493 -12.29 -25.51 9.20
CA THR A 493 -10.94 -26.04 9.48
C THR A 493 -10.73 -26.26 10.96
N LEU A 494 -9.77 -27.12 11.31
CA LEU A 494 -9.34 -27.26 12.69
C LEU A 494 -8.48 -26.07 13.14
N VAL A 495 -7.64 -25.55 12.26
CA VAL A 495 -6.87 -24.34 12.52
C VAL A 495 -6.94 -23.38 11.33
N LYS A 496 -6.80 -22.11 11.62
CA LYS A 496 -6.60 -21.04 10.64
C LYS A 496 -5.27 -20.38 10.86
N LEU A 497 -4.50 -20.25 9.77
CA LEU A 497 -3.33 -19.38 9.73
C LEU A 497 -3.80 -17.92 9.74
N THR A 498 -3.23 -17.12 10.60
CA THR A 498 -3.51 -15.69 10.65
C THR A 498 -2.26 -14.86 10.89
N SER A 499 -2.22 -13.70 10.26
CA SER A 499 -1.24 -12.63 10.49
C SER A 499 -1.98 -11.42 11.02
N ILE A 500 -1.76 -11.08 12.27
CA ILE A 500 -2.37 -9.89 12.89
C ILE A 500 -1.45 -8.70 12.56
N ARG A 501 -1.92 -7.82 11.67
CA ARG A 501 -1.18 -6.66 11.18
C ARG A 501 -1.68 -5.33 11.72
N GLY A 502 -2.90 -5.29 12.25
CA GLY A 502 -3.53 -4.10 12.81
C GLY A 502 -4.45 -4.44 13.97
N ILE A 503 -4.64 -3.48 14.87
CA ILE A 503 -5.51 -3.62 16.05
C ILE A 503 -6.99 -3.65 15.64
N ASP A 504 -7.33 -3.02 14.54
CA ASP A 504 -8.67 -3.02 13.92
C ASP A 504 -9.18 -4.44 13.64
N GLN A 505 -8.28 -5.37 13.30
CA GLN A 505 -8.59 -6.78 13.07
C GLN A 505 -9.15 -7.49 14.31
N LEU A 506 -8.94 -6.94 15.51
CA LEU A 506 -9.51 -7.47 16.74
C LEU A 506 -10.99 -7.05 16.95
N ALA A 507 -11.47 -6.06 16.20
CA ALA A 507 -12.82 -5.54 16.34
C ALA A 507 -13.86 -6.57 15.87
N GLY A 508 -14.69 -7.06 16.78
CA GLY A 508 -15.66 -8.12 16.50
C GLY A 508 -15.04 -9.49 16.18
N GLN A 509 -13.77 -9.71 16.47
CA GLN A 509 -13.04 -10.92 16.09
C GLN A 509 -13.67 -12.21 16.59
N SER A 510 -14.09 -12.26 17.85
CA SER A 510 -14.77 -13.45 18.42
C SER A 510 -16.03 -13.83 17.65
N GLU A 511 -16.84 -12.84 17.26
CA GLU A 511 -18.06 -13.05 16.51
C GLU A 511 -17.77 -13.49 15.07
N TYR A 512 -16.83 -12.84 14.41
CA TYR A 512 -16.39 -13.18 13.06
C TYR A 512 -15.85 -14.61 12.97
N ILE A 513 -14.98 -15.01 13.91
CA ILE A 513 -14.39 -16.35 13.97
C ILE A 513 -15.46 -17.40 14.21
N ALA A 514 -16.39 -17.14 15.15
CA ALA A 514 -17.50 -18.05 15.44
C ALA A 514 -18.42 -18.28 14.23
N GLN A 515 -18.70 -17.22 13.47
CA GLN A 515 -19.60 -17.30 12.32
C GLN A 515 -18.96 -17.86 11.05
N ASN A 516 -17.68 -17.53 10.80
CA ASN A 516 -17.06 -17.77 9.50
C ASN A 516 -16.03 -18.89 9.49
N TRP A 517 -15.43 -19.24 10.66
CA TRP A 517 -14.33 -20.18 10.68
C TRP A 517 -14.66 -21.52 11.35
N PHE A 518 -15.32 -21.50 12.52
CA PHE A 518 -15.47 -22.70 13.34
C PHE A 518 -16.90 -23.12 13.62
N ASP A 519 -17.88 -22.29 13.27
CA ASP A 519 -19.32 -22.51 13.59
C ASP A 519 -19.58 -22.80 15.09
N GLU A 520 -18.70 -22.25 15.96
CA GLU A 520 -18.79 -22.36 17.42
C GLU A 520 -18.10 -21.16 18.12
N PRO A 521 -18.60 -20.74 19.30
CA PRO A 521 -17.99 -19.64 20.04
C PRO A 521 -16.68 -20.07 20.72
N GLY A 522 -15.74 -19.14 20.81
CA GLY A 522 -14.49 -19.29 21.52
C GLY A 522 -13.35 -19.83 20.66
N TYR A 523 -12.27 -19.08 20.68
CA TYR A 523 -11.04 -19.39 19.95
C TYR A 523 -9.83 -19.27 20.86
N THR A 524 -8.73 -19.86 20.45
CA THR A 524 -7.42 -19.79 21.10
C THR A 524 -6.36 -19.47 20.05
N TYR A 525 -5.46 -18.57 20.35
CA TYR A 525 -4.21 -18.41 19.60
C TYR A 525 -3.30 -19.60 19.91
N ALA A 526 -3.43 -20.66 19.13
CA ALA A 526 -2.75 -21.92 19.35
C ALA A 526 -1.22 -21.82 19.13
N GLY A 527 -0.82 -21.00 18.15
CA GLY A 527 0.55 -20.90 17.67
C GLY A 527 0.98 -22.10 16.82
N PHE A 528 2.18 -22.03 16.25
CA PHE A 528 2.76 -23.14 15.48
C PHE A 528 3.35 -24.20 16.42
N PRO A 529 3.21 -25.52 16.14
CA PRO A 529 3.73 -26.55 17.01
C PRO A 529 5.27 -26.60 16.98
N THR A 530 5.85 -26.87 18.18
CA THR A 530 7.26 -27.14 18.35
C THR A 530 7.45 -28.34 19.30
N GLU A 531 8.68 -28.80 19.51
CA GLU A 531 8.95 -29.89 20.48
C GLU A 531 8.61 -29.51 21.94
N SER A 532 8.80 -28.26 22.29
CA SER A 532 8.61 -27.74 23.65
C SER A 532 7.27 -27.05 23.90
N GLY A 533 6.40 -27.02 22.91
CA GLY A 533 5.17 -26.26 22.86
C GLY A 533 5.20 -25.31 21.70
N SER A 534 4.06 -24.67 21.43
CA SER A 534 3.90 -23.82 20.26
C SER A 534 4.51 -22.44 20.43
N GLY A 535 4.65 -21.78 19.31
CA GLY A 535 5.04 -20.40 19.27
C GLY A 535 4.22 -19.60 18.26
N SER A 536 4.09 -18.32 18.55
CA SER A 536 3.75 -17.29 17.57
C SER A 536 5.01 -16.47 17.32
N ALA A 537 5.09 -15.82 16.17
CA ALA A 537 6.27 -15.07 15.78
C ALA A 537 5.92 -13.59 15.49
N TYR A 538 6.81 -12.69 15.86
CA TYR A 538 6.81 -11.35 15.30
C TYR A 538 7.47 -11.35 13.92
N GLN A 539 6.89 -10.60 13.00
CA GLN A 539 7.53 -10.16 11.77
C GLN A 539 7.61 -8.63 11.78
N VAL A 540 8.78 -8.05 11.54
CA VAL A 540 8.94 -6.60 11.42
C VAL A 540 8.55 -6.18 10.01
N LEU A 541 7.53 -5.34 9.90
CA LEU A 541 7.02 -4.84 8.61
C LEU A 541 7.71 -3.54 8.20
N SER A 542 7.97 -2.66 9.17
CA SER A 542 8.73 -1.43 8.92
C SER A 542 9.72 -1.15 10.06
N SER A 543 10.87 -0.64 9.70
CA SER A 543 11.93 -0.31 10.65
C SER A 543 12.87 0.76 10.13
N LEU A 544 13.61 1.39 11.06
CA LEU A 544 14.63 2.41 10.79
C LEU A 544 15.99 1.95 11.27
N GLY A 545 17.03 2.32 10.52
CA GLY A 545 18.43 2.13 10.88
C GLY A 545 19.25 3.40 10.69
N LEU A 546 20.41 3.44 11.33
CA LEU A 546 21.35 4.56 11.33
C LEU A 546 22.64 4.18 10.59
N GLY A 547 23.02 4.98 9.60
CA GLY A 547 24.30 4.82 8.92
C GLY A 547 25.47 5.21 9.84
N GLN A 548 26.55 4.43 9.80
CA GLN A 548 27.77 4.71 10.61
C GLN A 548 28.38 6.08 10.28
N GLN A 549 28.12 6.61 9.08
CA GLN A 549 28.66 7.90 8.61
C GLN A 549 27.75 9.10 8.95
N CYS A 550 26.59 8.88 9.57
CA CYS A 550 25.68 9.96 9.94
C CYS A 550 26.36 10.95 10.88
N SER A 551 26.43 12.21 10.46
CA SER A 551 27.15 13.26 11.21
C SER A 551 26.22 14.08 12.12
N ASP A 552 24.92 14.14 11.82
CA ASP A 552 23.93 14.88 12.63
C ASP A 552 23.08 13.93 13.47
N LEU A 553 23.62 13.53 14.61
CA LEU A 553 22.96 12.61 15.52
C LEU A 553 21.76 13.24 16.25
N ASP A 554 21.70 14.56 16.38
CA ASP A 554 20.55 15.22 17.02
C ASP A 554 19.35 15.22 16.06
N GLY A 555 19.58 15.45 14.78
CA GLY A 555 18.54 15.32 13.75
C GLY A 555 18.08 13.88 13.61
N ALA A 556 18.99 12.91 13.59
CA ALA A 556 18.67 11.49 13.56
C ALA A 556 17.81 11.09 14.78
N ARG A 557 18.18 11.51 15.99
CA ARG A 557 17.39 11.27 17.21
C ARG A 557 15.98 11.83 17.09
N ALA A 558 15.87 13.10 16.67
CA ALA A 558 14.56 13.74 16.52
C ALA A 558 13.66 12.98 15.54
N PHE A 559 14.24 12.46 14.47
CA PHE A 559 13.50 11.65 13.48
C PHE A 559 13.08 10.30 14.05
N PHE A 560 13.98 9.55 14.70
CA PHE A 560 13.64 8.26 15.29
C PHE A 560 12.55 8.38 16.37
N GLU A 561 12.65 9.37 17.27
CA GLU A 561 11.65 9.60 18.33
C GLU A 561 10.29 10.00 17.74
N PHE A 562 10.28 10.81 16.69
CA PHE A 562 9.05 11.17 15.99
C PHE A 562 8.41 9.93 15.35
N CYS A 563 9.15 9.16 14.55
CA CYS A 563 8.61 7.98 13.87
C CYS A 563 8.11 6.91 14.84
N PHE A 564 8.82 6.69 15.95
CA PHE A 564 8.43 5.71 16.96
C PHE A 564 7.12 6.08 17.68
N SER A 565 6.83 7.37 17.79
CA SER A 565 5.59 7.88 18.39
C SER A 565 4.47 8.15 17.39
N TYR A 566 4.78 8.09 16.08
CA TYR A 566 3.82 8.41 15.02
C TYR A 566 2.73 7.34 14.89
N SER A 567 1.47 7.76 14.75
CA SER A 567 0.35 6.83 14.48
C SER A 567 0.29 6.48 12.99
N GLN A 568 0.31 5.19 12.69
CA GLN A 568 0.09 4.65 11.35
C GLN A 568 -1.22 3.85 11.41
N ASP A 569 -2.30 4.42 10.89
CA ASP A 569 -3.62 3.80 10.95
C ASP A 569 -3.61 2.44 10.22
N GLY A 570 -4.25 1.45 10.85
CA GLY A 570 -4.36 0.10 10.28
C GLY A 570 -3.10 -0.78 10.41
N GLU A 571 -2.02 -0.31 11.06
CA GLU A 571 -0.81 -1.11 11.30
C GLU A 571 -0.59 -1.40 12.78
N LEU A 572 -0.07 -2.60 13.10
CA LEU A 572 0.24 -2.98 14.47
C LEU A 572 1.54 -2.30 14.93
N PRO A 573 1.48 -1.33 15.89
CA PRO A 573 2.66 -0.59 16.29
C PRO A 573 3.61 -1.44 17.14
N ALA A 574 4.91 -1.30 16.89
CA ALA A 574 5.95 -1.86 17.77
C ALA A 574 6.02 -1.14 19.13
N ASN A 575 5.52 0.09 19.20
CA ASN A 575 5.43 0.89 20.43
C ASN A 575 4.28 0.41 21.31
N PHE A 576 4.61 -0.17 22.48
CA PHE A 576 3.64 -0.77 23.38
C PHE A 576 2.67 0.24 24.01
N GLN A 577 3.13 1.45 24.34
CA GLN A 577 2.26 2.49 24.91
C GLN A 577 1.23 2.95 23.87
N ARG A 578 1.63 3.05 22.62
CA ARG A 578 0.75 3.39 21.52
C ARG A 578 -0.28 2.28 21.30
N LEU A 579 0.14 1.02 21.25
CA LEU A 579 -0.76 -0.13 21.17
C LEU A 579 -1.82 -0.11 22.27
N GLN A 580 -1.43 0.15 23.52
CA GLN A 580 -2.37 0.24 24.65
C GLN A 580 -3.38 1.38 24.49
N SER A 581 -2.92 2.53 23.98
CA SER A 581 -3.78 3.70 23.76
C SER A 581 -4.81 3.45 22.65
N GLU A 582 -4.38 2.92 21.52
CA GLU A 582 -5.25 2.59 20.38
C GLU A 582 -6.24 1.47 20.73
N LEU A 583 -5.77 0.41 21.39
CA LEU A 583 -6.64 -0.67 21.85
C LEU A 583 -7.73 -0.17 22.81
N THR A 584 -7.37 0.74 23.73
CA THR A 584 -8.34 1.37 24.64
C THR A 584 -9.35 2.23 23.86
N ALA A 585 -8.91 2.96 22.84
CA ALA A 585 -9.81 3.72 21.98
C ALA A 585 -10.79 2.80 21.24
N TYR A 586 -10.32 1.69 20.66
CA TYR A 586 -11.15 0.72 19.93
C TYR A 586 -12.06 -0.13 20.82
N GLN A 587 -11.81 -0.18 22.13
CA GLN A 587 -12.77 -0.73 23.08
C GLN A 587 -13.97 0.20 23.34
N THR A 588 -13.80 1.51 23.10
CA THR A 588 -14.85 2.52 23.35
C THR A 588 -15.59 2.96 22.09
N ALA A 589 -14.93 2.91 20.94
CA ALA A 589 -15.49 3.25 19.63
C ALA A 589 -14.97 2.27 18.59
N ALA A 590 -15.82 1.87 17.66
CA ALA A 590 -15.41 1.00 16.56
C ALA A 590 -14.35 1.73 15.69
N PRO A 591 -13.31 1.02 15.20
CA PRO A 591 -12.40 1.56 14.20
C PRO A 591 -13.13 1.97 12.93
N ASP A 592 -12.56 2.88 12.16
CA ASP A 592 -13.10 3.30 10.88
C ASP A 592 -13.30 2.08 9.94
N GLY A 593 -14.51 1.96 9.41
CA GLY A 593 -14.90 0.83 8.55
C GLY A 593 -15.31 -0.45 9.29
N ALA A 594 -15.20 -0.52 10.63
CA ALA A 594 -15.68 -1.64 11.43
C ALA A 594 -17.07 -1.36 12.05
N GLU A 595 -17.90 -2.41 12.15
CA GLU A 595 -19.21 -2.32 12.80
C GLU A 595 -19.13 -2.51 14.33
N ASN A 596 -18.07 -3.18 14.81
CA ASN A 596 -17.92 -3.60 16.20
C ASN A 596 -16.70 -2.97 16.86
N THR A 597 -16.76 -2.81 18.18
CA THR A 597 -15.61 -2.46 19.02
C THR A 597 -14.75 -3.69 19.34
N VAL A 598 -13.55 -3.50 19.87
CA VAL A 598 -12.74 -4.58 20.42
C VAL A 598 -13.28 -4.97 21.79
N SER A 599 -13.62 -6.24 21.98
CA SER A 599 -14.10 -6.72 23.28
C SER A 599 -12.98 -6.80 24.32
N GLU A 600 -13.32 -6.69 25.63
CA GLU A 600 -12.34 -6.90 26.70
C GLU A 600 -11.70 -8.30 26.63
N ALA A 601 -12.47 -9.31 26.20
CA ALA A 601 -11.97 -10.69 26.08
C ALA A 601 -10.97 -10.83 24.92
N ASP A 602 -11.25 -10.24 23.75
CA ASP A 602 -10.33 -10.28 22.61
C ASP A 602 -9.05 -9.51 22.91
N ALA A 603 -9.16 -8.36 23.57
CA ALA A 603 -8.01 -7.58 24.02
C ALA A 603 -7.13 -8.37 25.02
N ALA A 604 -7.75 -9.04 25.98
CA ALA A 604 -7.00 -9.86 26.97
C ALA A 604 -6.29 -11.03 26.29
N GLN A 605 -6.96 -11.74 25.38
CA GLN A 605 -6.34 -12.83 24.62
C GLN A 605 -5.18 -12.34 23.75
N PHE A 606 -5.30 -11.15 23.19
CA PHE A 606 -4.24 -10.55 22.39
C PHE A 606 -3.02 -10.20 23.24
N TYR A 607 -3.20 -9.64 24.45
CA TYR A 607 -2.07 -9.42 25.37
C TYR A 607 -1.40 -10.74 25.78
N ASP A 608 -2.17 -11.78 26.10
CA ASP A 608 -1.63 -13.11 26.40
C ASP A 608 -0.84 -13.69 25.22
N LEU A 609 -1.30 -13.45 23.98
CA LEU A 609 -0.56 -13.81 22.76
C LEU A 609 0.78 -13.07 22.70
N LEU A 610 0.79 -11.74 22.85
CA LEU A 610 2.02 -10.93 22.78
C LEU A 610 3.05 -11.35 23.84
N ASP A 611 2.61 -11.64 25.06
CA ASP A 611 3.47 -12.12 26.16
C ASP A 611 4.07 -13.51 25.88
N SER A 612 3.44 -14.30 25.02
CA SER A 612 3.90 -15.65 24.65
C SER A 612 4.96 -15.68 23.55
N ILE A 613 5.18 -14.58 22.84
CA ILE A 613 6.04 -14.54 21.64
C ILE A 613 7.53 -14.55 22.05
N THR A 614 8.26 -15.53 21.51
CA THR A 614 9.69 -15.71 21.75
C THR A 614 10.52 -15.79 20.47
N VAL A 615 9.91 -15.60 19.32
CA VAL A 615 10.53 -15.74 18.00
C VAL A 615 10.29 -14.50 17.15
N LEU A 616 11.33 -14.07 16.45
CA LEU A 616 11.29 -13.05 15.42
C LEU A 616 11.53 -13.72 14.07
N GLU A 617 10.63 -13.47 13.12
CA GLU A 617 10.79 -13.93 11.74
C GLU A 617 11.82 -13.08 10.98
N GLY A 618 12.59 -13.70 10.11
CA GLY A 618 13.43 -13.03 9.14
C GLY A 618 14.86 -12.62 9.54
N PRO A 619 15.40 -12.91 10.78
CA PRO A 619 16.75 -12.45 11.11
C PRO A 619 17.86 -13.13 10.28
N ASP A 620 17.53 -14.19 9.50
CA ASP A 620 18.45 -14.92 8.64
C ASP A 620 17.77 -15.45 7.37
N GLY A 621 17.43 -14.55 6.46
CA GLY A 621 16.74 -14.90 5.22
C GLY A 621 17.48 -15.94 4.37
N ALA A 622 18.81 -15.82 4.26
CA ALA A 622 19.62 -16.76 3.47
C ALA A 622 19.62 -18.19 4.08
N LEU A 623 19.69 -18.28 5.40
CA LEU A 623 19.57 -19.57 6.08
C LEU A 623 18.16 -20.15 5.94
N ALA A 624 17.13 -19.31 6.05
CA ALA A 624 15.74 -19.70 5.84
C ALA A 624 15.51 -20.26 4.43
N GLU A 625 16.08 -19.63 3.40
CA GLU A 625 15.99 -20.13 2.02
C GLU A 625 16.69 -21.50 1.86
N ILE A 626 17.89 -21.68 2.43
CA ILE A 626 18.56 -22.99 2.42
C ILE A 626 17.66 -24.10 3.01
N ILE A 627 16.98 -23.80 4.12
CA ILE A 627 16.10 -24.75 4.80
C ILE A 627 14.87 -25.04 3.94
N LYS A 628 14.23 -24.03 3.39
CA LYS A 628 13.03 -24.17 2.54
C LYS A 628 13.30 -24.94 1.25
N GLU A 629 14.39 -24.60 0.54
CA GLU A 629 14.76 -25.27 -0.71
C GLU A 629 14.92 -26.79 -0.55
N GLU A 630 15.62 -27.23 0.49
CA GLU A 630 15.83 -28.68 0.73
C GLU A 630 14.58 -29.38 1.25
N ALA A 631 13.76 -28.69 2.07
CA ALA A 631 12.49 -29.24 2.55
C ALA A 631 11.47 -29.43 1.41
N ALA A 632 11.45 -28.55 0.39
CA ALA A 632 10.56 -28.65 -0.75
C ALA A 632 10.69 -30.00 -1.49
N ALA A 633 11.90 -30.55 -1.60
CA ALA A 633 12.12 -31.86 -2.18
C ALA A 633 11.50 -33.03 -1.38
N TYR A 634 11.44 -32.91 -0.06
CA TYR A 634 10.70 -33.84 0.80
C TYR A 634 9.17 -33.70 0.61
N PHE A 635 8.65 -32.50 0.54
CA PHE A 635 7.22 -32.26 0.32
C PHE A 635 6.77 -32.76 -1.06
N ALA A 636 7.61 -32.59 -2.08
CA ALA A 636 7.40 -33.16 -3.41
C ALA A 636 7.53 -34.69 -3.47
N GLY A 637 7.95 -35.34 -2.36
CA GLY A 637 8.09 -36.81 -2.27
C GLY A 637 9.33 -37.37 -2.97
N SER A 638 10.31 -36.53 -3.32
CA SER A 638 11.55 -36.95 -4.01
C SER A 638 12.66 -37.43 -3.07
N MET A 639 12.52 -37.18 -1.74
CA MET A 639 13.45 -37.65 -0.71
C MET A 639 12.73 -37.89 0.61
N THR A 640 13.41 -38.56 1.58
CA THR A 640 12.90 -38.75 2.94
C THR A 640 13.18 -37.54 3.81
N ALA A 641 12.53 -37.44 4.99
CA ALA A 641 12.76 -36.38 5.95
C ALA A 641 14.22 -36.35 6.44
N GLU A 642 14.80 -37.56 6.66
CA GLU A 642 16.20 -37.71 7.09
C GLU A 642 17.16 -37.21 6.02
N GLN A 643 16.87 -37.46 4.72
CA GLN A 643 17.69 -36.98 3.61
C GLN A 643 17.61 -35.47 3.48
N ALA A 644 16.41 -34.86 3.61
CA ALA A 644 16.23 -33.43 3.62
C ALA A 644 17.00 -32.76 4.76
N ALA A 645 16.87 -33.30 5.98
CA ALA A 645 17.59 -32.82 7.15
C ALA A 645 19.12 -32.90 7.00
N GLN A 646 19.66 -33.99 6.42
CA GLN A 646 21.11 -34.13 6.14
C GLN A 646 21.61 -33.09 5.14
N ASN A 647 20.83 -32.80 4.10
CA ASN A 647 21.16 -31.79 3.13
C ASN A 647 21.15 -30.39 3.78
N ILE A 648 20.08 -30.07 4.53
CA ILE A 648 19.98 -28.82 5.31
C ILE A 648 21.16 -28.71 6.28
N GLN A 649 21.45 -29.77 7.06
CA GLN A 649 22.57 -29.81 7.99
C GLN A 649 23.89 -29.47 7.32
N SER A 650 24.14 -30.05 6.15
CA SER A 650 25.39 -29.84 5.40
C SER A 650 25.51 -28.39 4.88
N ARG A 651 24.45 -27.85 4.24
CA ARG A 651 24.43 -26.49 3.68
C ARG A 651 24.44 -25.43 4.79
N ALA A 652 23.58 -25.59 5.81
CA ALA A 652 23.49 -24.67 6.93
C ALA A 652 24.80 -24.61 7.75
N SER A 653 25.50 -25.76 7.94
CA SER A 653 26.78 -25.79 8.63
C SER A 653 27.85 -24.95 7.90
N ILE A 654 27.90 -25.03 6.56
CA ILE A 654 28.85 -24.22 5.76
C ILE A 654 28.49 -22.74 5.91
N TYR A 655 27.22 -22.40 5.71
CA TYR A 655 26.73 -21.03 5.83
C TYR A 655 27.05 -20.41 7.20
N LEU A 656 26.73 -21.11 8.29
CA LEU A 656 26.95 -20.62 9.64
C LEU A 656 28.45 -20.47 9.99
N GLN A 657 29.31 -21.35 9.44
CA GLN A 657 30.78 -21.23 9.61
C GLN A 657 31.35 -20.03 8.87
N GLU A 658 30.86 -19.74 7.65
CA GLU A 658 31.29 -18.58 6.85
C GLU A 658 30.80 -17.25 7.45
N HIS A 659 29.62 -17.25 8.08
CA HIS A 659 29.00 -16.07 8.70
C HIS A 659 29.12 -16.05 10.23
N ARG A 660 30.01 -16.87 10.78
CA ARG A 660 30.30 -16.87 12.21
C ARG A 660 30.85 -15.53 12.65
N ARG A 661 30.23 -14.95 13.67
CA ARG A 661 30.76 -13.73 14.30
C ARG A 661 32.08 -14.04 15.00
N ALA A 662 33.11 -13.21 14.74
CA ALA A 662 34.45 -13.38 15.30
C ALA A 662 34.53 -12.92 16.76
#